data_3b0684a8c3b85e15d9e39c92fd9f62db
#
_entry.id   3b0684a8c3b85e15d9e39c92fd9f62db
#
_cell.length_a   1.000
_cell.length_b   1.000
_cell.length_c   1.000
_cell.angle_alpha   90.00
_cell.angle_beta   90.00
_cell.angle_gamma   90.00
#
_symmetry.space_group_name_H-M   'P 1'
#
loop_
_entity.id
_entity.type
_entity.pdbx_description
1 polymer ?
#
loop_
_entity_poly.entity_id
_entity_poly.type
_entity_poly.pdbx_seq_one_letter_code
_entity_poly.pdbx_strand_id
1 'polypeptide(L)'
;MPAQYIHVKGVRVHNLKNIELTIPRDKLVVFTGLSGSGKSSLAFDTIYAEGHRRFVESLSSYARQFLGQLDKPDIDFIEGLSPAISIDQKTTSKNPRSTVGTVTEIYDYLRLLYARIGVPHCPVCGKEIRRMPTDVMIDKIMAFPDGTKFMVSAPVAKGKKGQFEKVFDDARKNGFSRARVDGVVYPIDEIPKLDKNKKHDIEILVDRLVRKDGIEQRLSDSLETALSMGGGTVSIINAETEEEQTFSQNYACPEHGFSVPELEPRMFSFNNPIGACERCGGLGELQTISAEKMIPDKTLSLRDGAIAVNGFKSLDGESWSGPLVEEVGKAHGFTLDTKICDFSDEALDALLYGTGDEKYHVIRSFSGIVHDQIVKWAGLINIVQTRFSKMQNEYYEDFLEFIPCPACHGKRLKKEVLSVTVGGLNIDEVCSLDVASALDFFEKLNLTGADEQIAREILKEIRSRLGFLKSVGLEYLTLGRKAGTLSGGEAQRIRLATQIGSSLVGVLYILDEPSIGLHQRDNHKLIETLCRLRDTGNSVIVVEHDEETMLASDYIVDIGPGAGVHGGEVVAAGTPEEVMACEKSITGQYLSHKKVIPVPEKRREGNGKFLTVRGARENNLKNITVRFPLGKFVCVTGVSGSGKSSLVNAVLLKTLQKKLNRAITYPGKCDGVDGIEELDKVIAIDQSPIGRTPRSNPATYTGLFTDIRELFASTPDAKVRGYGSGRFSFNVKGGRCEACQGDGVKCIEMHFLPDVYVTCDVCHGKRYNRETLEVKYKGKSIFDVLDMTVEEGLKFFENLPKLKRKLQTLFDVGLGYIKIGQSSTTLSGGEAQRVKLATELARRGTGKTVYILDEPTTGLHSEDVRKLLEMLSRLCENGNTVIVIEHNLDVIKTADHIIDLGPEGGAGGGTIVAEGTPEQVADCPSSYTGQFLKKMLL
;
A
#
# COMPACT_ATOMS: atom_id res chain seq x y z
N MET A 1 14.48 24.39 -35.75
CA MET A 1 13.72 24.85 -34.58
C MET A 1 13.04 23.64 -34.01
N PRO A 2 12.93 23.46 -32.69
CA PRO A 2 12.11 22.39 -32.15
C PRO A 2 10.67 22.56 -32.61
N ALA A 3 9.98 21.43 -32.86
CA ALA A 3 8.57 21.45 -33.27
C ALA A 3 7.73 22.17 -32.20
N GLN A 4 6.86 23.11 -32.60
CA GLN A 4 6.00 23.85 -31.68
C GLN A 4 4.74 23.06 -31.29
N TYR A 5 4.43 22.00 -32.04
CA TYR A 5 3.20 21.23 -31.91
C TYR A 5 3.50 19.73 -32.00
N ILE A 6 2.66 18.94 -31.35
CA ILE A 6 2.53 17.50 -31.57
C ILE A 6 1.38 17.31 -32.56
N HIS A 7 1.67 16.77 -33.74
CA HIS A 7 0.66 16.48 -34.77
C HIS A 7 0.34 14.98 -34.73
N VAL A 8 -0.91 14.66 -34.53
CA VAL A 8 -1.42 13.29 -34.50
C VAL A 8 -2.44 13.14 -35.62
N LYS A 9 -2.31 12.08 -36.43
CA LYS A 9 -3.19 11.85 -37.57
C LYS A 9 -3.57 10.39 -37.72
N GLY A 10 -4.86 10.16 -38.00
CA GLY A 10 -5.35 8.85 -38.34
C GLY A 10 -5.44 7.90 -37.17
N VAL A 11 -5.77 8.37 -35.97
CA VAL A 11 -5.85 7.52 -34.76
C VAL A 11 -7.13 6.69 -34.77
N ARG A 12 -6.98 5.35 -34.69
CA ARG A 12 -8.07 4.37 -34.73
C ARG A 12 -7.99 3.36 -33.58
N VAL A 13 -7.27 3.71 -32.53
CA VAL A 13 -7.11 2.84 -31.34
C VAL A 13 -8.43 2.74 -30.58
N HIS A 14 -8.88 1.53 -30.27
CA HIS A 14 -10.12 1.23 -29.56
C HIS A 14 -11.36 1.84 -30.24
N ASN A 15 -11.98 2.86 -29.59
CA ASN A 15 -13.18 3.53 -30.11
C ASN A 15 -12.90 4.83 -30.85
N LEU A 16 -11.64 5.20 -31.04
CA LEU A 16 -11.25 6.45 -31.71
C LEU A 16 -11.54 6.40 -33.21
N LYS A 17 -12.17 7.44 -33.74
CA LYS A 17 -12.71 7.50 -35.10
C LYS A 17 -11.82 8.34 -36.03
N ASN A 18 -10.64 7.82 -36.35
CA ASN A 18 -9.71 8.48 -37.27
C ASN A 18 -9.38 9.92 -36.89
N ILE A 19 -9.01 10.12 -35.60
CA ILE A 19 -8.73 11.47 -35.05
C ILE A 19 -7.54 12.11 -35.74
N GLU A 20 -7.68 13.39 -36.06
CA GLU A 20 -6.62 14.30 -36.44
C GLU A 20 -6.59 15.45 -35.43
N LEU A 21 -5.42 15.68 -34.79
CA LEU A 21 -5.30 16.65 -33.69
C LEU A 21 -3.91 17.30 -33.71
N THR A 22 -3.88 18.61 -33.44
CA THR A 22 -2.67 19.38 -33.19
C THR A 22 -2.64 19.88 -31.78
N ILE A 23 -1.63 19.45 -31.01
CA ILE A 23 -1.48 19.76 -29.58
C ILE A 23 -0.29 20.67 -29.39
N PRO A 24 -0.42 21.83 -28.72
CA PRO A 24 0.70 22.74 -28.48
C PRO A 24 1.69 22.08 -27.48
N ARG A 25 3.01 22.26 -27.77
CA ARG A 25 4.08 21.82 -26.87
C ARG A 25 4.37 22.87 -25.80
N ASP A 26 5.04 22.42 -24.74
CA ASP A 26 5.46 23.26 -23.61
C ASP A 26 4.27 24.00 -22.96
N LYS A 27 3.11 23.29 -22.92
CA LYS A 27 1.84 23.75 -22.43
C LYS A 27 1.23 22.69 -21.49
N LEU A 28 0.33 23.14 -20.59
CA LEU A 28 -0.55 22.29 -19.82
C LEU A 28 -1.82 22.02 -20.65
N VAL A 29 -1.98 20.81 -21.12
CA VAL A 29 -3.09 20.37 -21.97
C VAL A 29 -3.97 19.40 -21.21
N VAL A 30 -5.28 19.65 -21.15
CA VAL A 30 -6.24 18.77 -20.50
C VAL A 30 -7.06 18.00 -21.54
N PHE A 31 -7.07 16.67 -21.43
CA PHE A 31 -7.98 15.79 -22.16
C PHE A 31 -9.18 15.49 -21.28
N THR A 32 -10.36 15.87 -21.74
CA THR A 32 -11.62 15.72 -21.00
C THR A 32 -12.71 15.09 -21.88
N GLY A 33 -13.88 14.86 -21.30
CA GLY A 33 -15.06 14.25 -21.95
C GLY A 33 -15.70 13.15 -21.11
N LEU A 34 -16.78 12.56 -21.57
CA LEU A 34 -17.53 11.52 -20.84
C LEU A 34 -16.69 10.28 -20.55
N SER A 35 -17.05 9.51 -19.51
CA SER A 35 -16.43 8.22 -19.23
C SER A 35 -16.60 7.28 -20.44
N GLY A 36 -15.51 6.62 -20.89
CA GLY A 36 -15.52 5.77 -22.08
C GLY A 36 -15.55 6.51 -23.42
N SER A 37 -15.32 7.84 -23.47
CA SER A 37 -15.27 8.60 -24.73
C SER A 37 -14.00 8.38 -25.56
N GLY A 38 -12.91 7.84 -24.97
CA GLY A 38 -11.64 7.56 -25.66
C GLY A 38 -10.46 8.41 -25.18
N LYS A 39 -10.60 9.19 -24.11
CA LYS A 39 -9.52 10.04 -23.54
C LYS A 39 -8.23 9.27 -23.25
N SER A 40 -8.34 8.22 -22.45
CA SER A 40 -7.18 7.39 -22.07
C SER A 40 -6.60 6.67 -23.28
N SER A 41 -7.44 6.25 -24.24
CA SER A 41 -6.98 5.65 -25.50
C SER A 41 -6.13 6.62 -26.33
N LEU A 42 -6.49 7.90 -26.37
CA LEU A 42 -5.69 8.91 -27.06
C LEU A 42 -4.42 9.25 -26.27
N ALA A 43 -4.51 9.46 -24.94
CA ALA A 43 -3.38 9.89 -24.10
C ALA A 43 -2.36 8.77 -23.91
N PHE A 44 -2.81 7.59 -23.44
CA PHE A 44 -1.92 6.49 -23.01
C PHE A 44 -1.69 5.47 -24.13
N ASP A 45 -2.75 4.93 -24.73
CA ASP A 45 -2.63 3.86 -25.72
C ASP A 45 -2.15 4.37 -27.10
N THR A 46 -2.13 5.70 -27.31
CA THR A 46 -1.66 6.32 -28.55
C THR A 46 -0.40 7.18 -28.31
N ILE A 47 -0.55 8.35 -27.67
CA ILE A 47 0.55 9.33 -27.57
C ILE A 47 1.69 8.81 -26.72
N TYR A 48 1.38 8.29 -25.50
CA TYR A 48 2.41 7.72 -24.64
C TYR A 48 3.02 6.46 -25.26
N ALA A 49 2.20 5.53 -25.75
CA ALA A 49 2.66 4.28 -26.33
C ALA A 49 3.66 4.50 -27.48
N GLU A 50 3.35 5.43 -28.39
CA GLU A 50 4.25 5.74 -29.50
C GLU A 50 5.50 6.51 -29.04
N GLY A 51 5.37 7.45 -28.09
CA GLY A 51 6.51 8.17 -27.53
C GLY A 51 7.48 7.23 -26.80
N HIS A 52 6.95 6.34 -25.97
CA HIS A 52 7.73 5.31 -25.27
C HIS A 52 8.37 4.30 -26.24
N ARG A 53 7.61 3.83 -27.25
CA ARG A 53 8.12 2.90 -28.28
C ARG A 53 9.33 3.50 -29.01
N ARG A 54 9.24 4.76 -29.48
CA ARG A 54 10.35 5.45 -30.16
C ARG A 54 11.55 5.64 -29.25
N PHE A 55 11.32 5.96 -27.98
CA PHE A 55 12.40 6.07 -27.00
C PHE A 55 13.11 4.71 -26.80
N VAL A 56 12.35 3.63 -26.58
CA VAL A 56 12.90 2.28 -26.41
C VAL A 56 13.64 1.81 -27.66
N GLU A 57 13.16 2.12 -28.87
CA GLU A 57 13.84 1.78 -30.13
C GLU A 57 15.18 2.50 -30.30
N SER A 58 15.35 3.67 -29.70
CA SER A 58 16.63 4.42 -29.71
C SER A 58 17.71 3.81 -28.80
N LEU A 59 17.33 2.90 -27.89
CA LEU A 59 18.24 2.26 -26.94
C LEU A 59 18.97 1.06 -27.55
N SER A 60 20.04 0.63 -26.89
CA SER A 60 20.77 -0.60 -27.27
C SER A 60 19.88 -1.85 -27.21
N SER A 61 20.19 -2.89 -28.01
CA SER A 61 19.46 -4.16 -28.01
C SER A 61 19.41 -4.82 -26.63
N TYR A 62 20.45 -4.65 -25.84
CA TYR A 62 20.50 -5.15 -24.46
C TYR A 62 19.49 -4.41 -23.55
N ALA A 63 19.45 -3.08 -23.57
CA ALA A 63 18.51 -2.30 -22.80
C ALA A 63 17.05 -2.58 -23.18
N ARG A 64 16.77 -2.80 -24.47
CA ARG A 64 15.41 -3.16 -24.96
C ARG A 64 14.85 -4.46 -24.40
N GLN A 65 15.71 -5.42 -24.04
CA GLN A 65 15.26 -6.69 -23.43
C GLN A 65 14.67 -6.52 -22.03
N PHE A 66 15.05 -5.46 -21.32
CA PHE A 66 14.56 -5.16 -19.95
C PHE A 66 13.39 -4.19 -19.91
N LEU A 67 13.20 -3.40 -20.98
CA LEU A 67 12.11 -2.44 -21.12
C LEU A 67 11.03 -3.09 -21.98
N GLY A 68 9.88 -3.39 -21.42
CA GLY A 68 8.76 -3.97 -22.16
C GLY A 68 8.45 -3.13 -23.41
N GLN A 69 8.29 -3.81 -24.57
CA GLN A 69 7.82 -3.14 -25.78
C GLN A 69 6.31 -3.00 -25.71
N LEU A 70 5.82 -1.78 -25.91
CA LEU A 70 4.42 -1.52 -26.17
C LEU A 70 4.08 -1.83 -27.62
N ASP A 71 2.89 -2.34 -27.88
CA ASP A 71 2.40 -2.57 -29.23
C ASP A 71 2.33 -1.25 -30.01
N LYS A 72 2.60 -1.30 -31.31
CA LYS A 72 2.46 -0.15 -32.17
C LYS A 72 0.98 0.26 -32.25
N PRO A 73 0.61 1.50 -31.84
CA PRO A 73 -0.77 1.94 -31.95
C PRO A 73 -1.22 2.04 -33.43
N ASP A 74 -2.53 1.87 -33.67
CA ASP A 74 -3.14 2.03 -34.99
C ASP A 74 -3.29 3.52 -35.31
N ILE A 75 -2.24 4.08 -35.92
CA ILE A 75 -2.12 5.48 -36.32
C ILE A 75 -1.49 5.60 -37.71
N ASP A 76 -1.89 6.61 -38.46
CA ASP A 76 -1.22 6.90 -39.72
C ASP A 76 0.16 7.52 -39.46
N PHE A 77 0.19 8.56 -38.64
CA PHE A 77 1.47 9.17 -38.26
C PHE A 77 1.34 10.09 -37.02
N ILE A 78 2.47 10.31 -36.32
CA ILE A 78 2.60 11.27 -35.22
C ILE A 78 3.97 11.95 -35.27
N GLU A 79 3.97 13.29 -35.18
CA GLU A 79 5.18 14.11 -35.16
C GLU A 79 5.29 14.99 -33.93
N GLY A 80 6.51 15.49 -33.64
CA GLY A 80 6.75 16.44 -32.56
C GLY A 80 6.81 15.81 -31.17
N LEU A 81 6.82 14.47 -31.05
CA LEU A 81 6.91 13.81 -29.74
C LEU A 81 8.26 14.03 -29.08
N SER A 82 8.24 14.35 -27.79
CA SER A 82 9.37 14.25 -26.87
C SER A 82 9.40 12.86 -26.21
N PRO A 83 10.50 12.49 -25.52
CA PRO A 83 10.48 11.35 -24.60
C PRO A 83 9.28 11.45 -23.64
N ALA A 84 8.47 10.39 -23.57
CA ALA A 84 7.22 10.42 -22.83
C ALA A 84 7.33 9.65 -21.50
N ILE A 85 6.80 10.23 -20.43
CA ILE A 85 6.69 9.63 -19.10
C ILE A 85 5.22 9.59 -18.72
N SER A 86 4.71 8.40 -18.34
CA SER A 86 3.34 8.26 -17.81
C SER A 86 3.34 8.19 -16.29
N ILE A 87 2.35 8.84 -15.69
CA ILE A 87 2.06 8.78 -14.26
C ILE A 87 0.61 8.30 -14.09
N ASP A 88 0.43 6.98 -14.09
CA ASP A 88 -0.86 6.31 -13.97
C ASP A 88 -1.23 5.99 -12.52
N GLN A 89 -2.50 5.65 -12.28
CA GLN A 89 -3.04 5.33 -10.96
C GLN A 89 -2.81 3.86 -10.54
N LYS A 90 -2.56 2.95 -11.49
CA LYS A 90 -2.75 1.50 -11.31
C LYS A 90 -1.67 0.74 -10.51
N THR A 91 -0.55 1.33 -10.14
CA THR A 91 0.57 0.57 -9.57
C THR A 91 0.95 1.02 -8.17
N THR A 92 0.26 0.53 -7.14
CA THR A 92 0.83 0.46 -5.79
C THR A 92 1.81 -0.70 -5.72
N SER A 93 3.06 -0.45 -5.32
CA SER A 93 4.04 -1.51 -5.11
C SER A 93 3.55 -2.46 -4.02
N LYS A 94 3.37 -3.74 -4.37
CA LYS A 94 3.05 -4.80 -3.40
C LYS A 94 4.27 -5.27 -2.59
N ASN A 95 5.45 -4.71 -2.86
CA ASN A 95 6.66 -5.08 -2.15
C ASN A 95 6.61 -4.57 -0.70
N PRO A 96 6.63 -5.45 0.33
CA PRO A 96 6.52 -5.04 1.73
C PRO A 96 7.72 -4.23 2.22
N ARG A 97 8.82 -4.21 1.47
CA ARG A 97 10.03 -3.43 1.78
C ARG A 97 9.99 -2.01 1.23
N SER A 98 9.10 -1.71 0.29
CA SER A 98 8.97 -0.36 -0.26
C SER A 98 8.29 0.58 0.74
N THR A 99 8.89 1.75 0.99
CA THR A 99 8.36 2.83 1.82
C THR A 99 8.31 4.13 1.05
N VAL A 100 7.60 5.14 1.56
CA VAL A 100 7.61 6.49 0.98
C VAL A 100 9.05 6.98 0.78
N GLY A 101 9.89 6.86 1.82
CA GLY A 101 11.30 7.27 1.74
C GLY A 101 12.12 6.56 0.67
N THR A 102 11.87 5.26 0.42
CA THR A 102 12.60 4.51 -0.63
C THR A 102 12.08 4.80 -2.02
N VAL A 103 10.77 5.01 -2.19
CA VAL A 103 10.18 5.33 -3.51
C VAL A 103 10.56 6.73 -3.97
N THR A 104 10.72 7.67 -3.02
CA THR A 104 11.16 9.04 -3.29
C THR A 104 12.68 9.23 -3.32
N GLU A 105 13.43 8.14 -3.11
CA GLU A 105 14.90 8.12 -2.99
C GLU A 105 15.44 8.96 -1.81
N ILE A 106 14.58 9.59 -1.00
CA ILE A 106 15.01 10.36 0.19
C ILE A 106 15.80 9.45 1.14
N TYR A 107 15.38 8.20 1.28
CA TYR A 107 16.06 7.23 2.15
C TYR A 107 17.50 6.96 1.72
N ASP A 108 17.82 7.03 0.42
CA ASP A 108 19.17 6.84 -0.08
C ASP A 108 20.09 8.00 0.31
N TYR A 109 19.58 9.23 0.27
CA TYR A 109 20.28 10.40 0.77
C TYR A 109 20.43 10.40 2.30
N LEU A 110 19.41 9.92 3.03
CA LEU A 110 19.51 9.73 4.48
C LEU A 110 20.61 8.73 4.84
N ARG A 111 20.68 7.58 4.17
CA ARG A 111 21.75 6.60 4.40
C ARG A 111 23.13 7.20 4.16
N LEU A 112 23.28 8.03 3.13
CA LEU A 112 24.52 8.71 2.83
C LEU A 112 24.85 9.75 3.92
N LEU A 113 23.86 10.54 4.34
CA LEU A 113 24.02 11.55 5.40
C LEU A 113 24.52 10.92 6.71
N TYR A 114 23.81 9.87 7.17
CA TYR A 114 24.15 9.16 8.41
C TYR A 114 25.51 8.47 8.35
N ALA A 115 25.90 7.96 7.17
CA ALA A 115 27.21 7.37 7.00
C ALA A 115 28.36 8.39 7.02
N ARG A 116 28.11 9.66 6.64
CA ARG A 116 29.15 10.68 6.50
C ARG A 116 29.31 11.55 7.73
N ILE A 117 28.20 11.96 8.37
CA ILE A 117 28.21 12.88 9.51
C ILE A 117 27.51 12.29 10.76
N GLY A 118 27.08 11.04 10.69
CA GLY A 118 26.41 10.40 11.83
C GLY A 118 27.34 10.20 13.02
N VAL A 119 26.81 10.53 14.20
CA VAL A 119 27.51 10.37 15.48
C VAL A 119 27.02 9.10 16.16
N PRO A 120 27.87 8.07 16.31
CA PRO A 120 27.49 6.84 17.00
C PRO A 120 27.45 7.02 18.52
N HIS A 121 26.49 6.39 19.16
CA HIS A 121 26.30 6.37 20.62
C HIS A 121 26.30 4.93 21.13
N CYS A 122 26.66 4.77 22.39
CA CYS A 122 26.56 3.46 23.04
C CYS A 122 25.07 3.14 23.35
N PRO A 123 24.52 2.01 22.87
CA PRO A 123 23.10 1.69 23.11
C PRO A 123 22.79 1.33 24.58
N VAL A 124 23.82 1.18 25.43
CA VAL A 124 23.68 0.84 26.85
C VAL A 124 23.74 2.08 27.72
N CYS A 125 24.76 2.96 27.54
CA CYS A 125 24.97 4.15 28.39
C CYS A 125 24.61 5.47 27.70
N GLY A 126 24.28 5.46 26.39
CA GLY A 126 23.94 6.67 25.63
C GLY A 126 25.11 7.61 25.32
N LYS A 127 26.34 7.31 25.80
CA LYS A 127 27.51 8.16 25.56
C LYS A 127 27.91 8.13 24.10
N GLU A 128 28.34 9.28 23.61
CA GLU A 128 28.90 9.40 22.26
C GLU A 128 30.19 8.59 22.13
N ILE A 129 30.32 7.87 21.03
CA ILE A 129 31.47 7.05 20.68
C ILE A 129 32.25 7.78 19.59
N ARG A 130 33.47 8.22 19.89
CA ARG A 130 34.33 8.91 18.93
C ARG A 130 35.54 8.04 18.55
N ARG A 131 35.97 8.16 17.30
CA ARG A 131 37.30 7.72 16.89
C ARG A 131 38.35 8.59 17.58
N MET A 132 39.36 7.97 18.14
CA MET A 132 40.46 8.70 18.75
C MET A 132 41.74 8.45 17.91
N PRO A 133 42.20 9.43 17.12
CA PRO A 133 43.51 9.33 16.45
C PRO A 133 44.64 9.10 17.44
N THR A 134 45.71 8.39 16.98
CA THR A 134 46.87 8.08 17.83
C THR A 134 47.47 9.32 18.49
N ASP A 135 47.58 10.43 17.78
CA ASP A 135 48.09 11.69 18.32
C ASP A 135 47.30 12.18 19.53
N VAL A 136 45.95 12.13 19.45
CA VAL A 136 45.05 12.51 20.57
C VAL A 136 45.16 11.53 21.73
N MET A 137 45.46 10.22 21.47
CA MET A 137 45.74 9.26 22.54
C MET A 137 47.05 9.61 23.23
N ILE A 138 48.07 9.96 22.47
CA ILE A 138 49.38 10.42 23.02
C ILE A 138 49.18 11.65 23.90
N ASP A 139 48.51 12.69 23.43
CA ASP A 139 48.24 13.89 24.19
C ASP A 139 47.55 13.60 25.53
N LYS A 140 46.54 12.71 25.53
CA LYS A 140 45.85 12.29 26.75
C LYS A 140 46.73 11.51 27.73
N ILE A 141 47.57 10.63 27.23
CA ILE A 141 48.48 9.87 28.05
C ILE A 141 49.59 10.79 28.59
N MET A 142 50.07 11.71 27.80
CA MET A 142 51.05 12.73 28.21
C MET A 142 50.48 13.74 29.22
N ALA A 143 49.16 13.86 29.34
CA ALA A 143 48.49 14.66 30.37
C ALA A 143 48.53 14.01 31.78
N PHE A 144 48.99 12.73 31.93
CA PHE A 144 49.18 12.11 33.22
C PHE A 144 50.27 12.86 34.04
N PRO A 145 50.22 12.78 35.39
CA PRO A 145 51.25 13.37 36.23
C PRO A 145 52.65 12.82 35.90
N ASP A 146 53.65 13.68 35.98
CA ASP A 146 55.05 13.30 35.77
C ASP A 146 55.50 12.21 36.74
N GLY A 147 56.18 11.19 36.18
CA GLY A 147 56.60 10.01 36.95
C GLY A 147 55.60 8.88 37.04
N THR A 148 54.34 9.05 36.48
CA THR A 148 53.34 7.97 36.45
C THR A 148 53.85 6.79 35.68
N LYS A 149 53.84 5.59 36.32
CA LYS A 149 54.19 4.31 35.68
C LYS A 149 52.89 3.68 35.06
N PHE A 150 52.93 3.36 33.79
CA PHE A 150 51.78 2.75 33.11
C PHE A 150 52.20 1.63 32.17
N MET A 151 51.27 0.74 31.89
CA MET A 151 51.43 -0.37 30.95
C MET A 151 50.54 -0.11 29.69
N VAL A 152 51.11 -0.35 28.51
CA VAL A 152 50.37 -0.35 27.22
C VAL A 152 50.00 -1.79 26.92
N SER A 153 48.74 -2.10 26.83
CA SER A 153 48.26 -3.45 26.57
C SER A 153 47.29 -3.49 25.37
N ALA A 154 47.32 -4.61 24.65
CA ALA A 154 46.41 -4.91 23.54
C ALA A 154 45.31 -5.86 24.01
N PRO A 155 44.03 -5.45 24.09
CA PRO A 155 42.94 -6.35 24.45
C PRO A 155 42.61 -7.24 23.23
N VAL A 156 42.91 -8.56 23.34
CA VAL A 156 42.66 -9.51 22.26
C VAL A 156 41.38 -10.30 22.45
N ALA A 157 40.98 -10.55 23.66
CA ALA A 157 39.69 -11.15 24.00
C ALA A 157 39.08 -10.47 25.21
N LYS A 158 37.78 -10.06 25.14
CA LYS A 158 37.01 -9.51 26.26
C LYS A 158 35.71 -10.29 26.40
N GLY A 159 35.51 -10.96 27.53
CA GLY A 159 34.31 -11.74 27.79
C GLY A 159 34.09 -12.92 26.88
N LYS A 160 35.10 -13.47 26.21
CA LYS A 160 34.98 -14.57 25.24
C LYS A 160 35.32 -15.93 25.90
N LYS A 161 34.58 -16.98 25.50
CA LYS A 161 34.84 -18.36 25.92
C LYS A 161 35.91 -18.97 25.02
N GLY A 162 36.87 -19.73 25.60
CA GLY A 162 37.89 -20.42 24.85
C GLY A 162 39.15 -20.63 25.67
N GLN A 163 40.10 -21.45 25.15
CA GLN A 163 41.40 -21.69 25.78
C GLN A 163 42.50 -20.73 25.30
N PHE A 164 42.31 -20.07 24.16
CA PHE A 164 43.16 -19.03 23.56
C PHE A 164 44.63 -19.39 23.40
N GLU A 165 45.03 -20.69 23.35
CA GLU A 165 46.38 -21.15 23.19
C GLU A 165 47.08 -20.53 21.97
N LYS A 166 46.34 -20.45 20.84
CA LYS A 166 46.89 -19.83 19.61
C LYS A 166 47.25 -18.36 19.80
N VAL A 167 46.47 -17.60 20.58
CA VAL A 167 46.71 -16.18 20.84
C VAL A 167 48.02 -16.01 21.61
N PHE A 168 48.27 -16.85 22.60
CA PHE A 168 49.51 -16.82 23.39
C PHE A 168 50.70 -17.28 22.58
N ASP A 169 50.55 -18.31 21.73
CA ASP A 169 51.60 -18.76 20.81
C ASP A 169 52.00 -17.70 19.79
N ASP A 170 50.99 -16.98 19.22
CA ASP A 170 51.27 -15.91 18.28
C ASP A 170 51.93 -14.71 19.00
N ALA A 171 51.52 -14.36 20.21
CA ALA A 171 52.16 -13.34 21.02
C ALA A 171 53.61 -13.69 21.34
N ARG A 172 53.91 -14.97 21.71
CA ARG A 172 55.27 -15.46 21.95
C ARG A 172 56.17 -15.36 20.72
N LYS A 173 55.65 -15.77 19.54
CA LYS A 173 56.37 -15.65 18.26
C LYS A 173 56.73 -14.22 17.89
N ASN A 174 55.89 -13.28 18.27
CA ASN A 174 56.05 -11.84 18.04
C ASN A 174 56.91 -11.15 19.12
N GLY A 175 57.50 -11.93 20.07
CA GLY A 175 58.46 -11.42 21.05
C GLY A 175 57.86 -10.83 22.32
N PHE A 176 56.55 -10.94 22.55
CA PHE A 176 55.91 -10.47 23.78
C PHE A 176 56.18 -11.49 24.92
N SER A 177 56.43 -10.97 26.11
CA SER A 177 56.83 -11.79 27.27
C SER A 177 55.73 -11.93 28.32
N ARG A 178 54.69 -11.09 28.30
CA ARG A 178 53.64 -11.03 29.35
C ARG A 178 52.26 -10.83 28.77
N ALA A 179 51.25 -11.42 29.44
CA ALA A 179 49.86 -11.17 29.17
C ALA A 179 49.10 -10.99 30.49
N ARG A 180 48.02 -10.19 30.45
CA ARG A 180 47.05 -10.06 31.56
C ARG A 180 45.87 -10.95 31.25
N VAL A 181 45.53 -11.85 32.14
CA VAL A 181 44.43 -12.77 32.03
C VAL A 181 43.52 -12.61 33.23
N ASP A 182 42.26 -12.23 32.99
CA ASP A 182 41.23 -12.03 34.04
C ASP A 182 41.73 -11.06 35.14
N GLY A 183 42.46 -10.01 34.75
CA GLY A 183 43.00 -8.98 35.63
C GLY A 183 44.37 -9.27 36.21
N VAL A 184 44.92 -10.50 36.08
CA VAL A 184 46.22 -10.89 36.63
C VAL A 184 47.30 -10.96 35.54
N VAL A 185 48.46 -10.38 35.77
CA VAL A 185 49.58 -10.37 34.83
C VAL A 185 50.44 -11.62 34.99
N TYR A 186 50.58 -12.42 33.94
CA TYR A 186 51.39 -13.62 33.88
C TYR A 186 52.54 -13.47 32.84
N PRO A 187 53.68 -14.10 33.06
CA PRO A 187 54.55 -14.45 31.96
C PRO A 187 53.83 -15.37 30.99
N ILE A 188 53.98 -15.18 29.68
CA ILE A 188 53.25 -15.95 28.67
C ILE A 188 53.49 -17.47 28.82
N ASP A 189 54.69 -17.88 29.25
CA ASP A 189 55.06 -19.27 29.47
C ASP A 189 54.45 -19.90 30.73
N GLU A 190 53.92 -19.08 31.64
CA GLU A 190 53.36 -19.50 32.94
C GLU A 190 51.85 -19.32 33.03
N ILE A 191 51.20 -19.02 31.93
CA ILE A 191 49.72 -18.84 31.90
C ILE A 191 49.05 -20.18 32.19
N PRO A 192 48.17 -20.29 33.18
CA PRO A 192 47.42 -21.50 33.51
C PRO A 192 46.48 -21.87 32.35
N LYS A 193 46.22 -23.19 32.16
CA LYS A 193 45.22 -23.63 31.18
C LYS A 193 43.86 -23.04 31.47
N LEU A 194 43.33 -22.28 30.53
CA LEU A 194 42.03 -21.60 30.65
C LEU A 194 40.89 -22.58 30.41
N ASP A 195 39.79 -22.37 31.18
CA ASP A 195 38.59 -23.20 31.02
C ASP A 195 37.81 -22.74 29.76
N LYS A 196 37.66 -23.66 28.80
CA LYS A 196 36.94 -23.37 27.53
C LYS A 196 35.49 -22.93 27.67
N ASN A 197 34.86 -23.20 28.83
CA ASN A 197 33.44 -22.87 29.08
C ASN A 197 33.27 -21.57 29.87
N LYS A 198 34.32 -21.01 30.44
CA LYS A 198 34.29 -19.72 31.12
C LYS A 198 34.63 -18.58 30.17
N LYS A 199 34.15 -17.40 30.51
CA LYS A 199 34.52 -16.17 29.81
C LYS A 199 35.81 -15.66 30.37
N HIS A 200 36.74 -15.26 29.51
CA HIS A 200 38.06 -14.74 29.87
C HIS A 200 38.29 -13.39 29.21
N ASP A 201 39.01 -12.53 29.93
CA ASP A 201 39.55 -11.26 29.44
C ASP A 201 41.05 -11.41 29.28
N ILE A 202 41.54 -11.22 28.03
CA ILE A 202 42.93 -11.44 27.68
C ILE A 202 43.51 -10.20 27.02
N GLU A 203 44.57 -9.69 27.54
CA GLU A 203 45.33 -8.55 27.04
C GLU A 203 46.81 -8.92 26.93
N ILE A 204 47.42 -8.56 25.81
CA ILE A 204 48.87 -8.75 25.63
C ILE A 204 49.59 -7.46 26.04
N LEU A 205 50.51 -7.54 27.00
CA LEU A 205 51.33 -6.40 27.38
C LEU A 205 52.36 -6.10 26.31
N VAL A 206 52.24 -4.90 25.70
CA VAL A 206 53.15 -4.43 24.65
C VAL A 206 54.35 -3.70 25.24
N ASP A 207 54.13 -2.74 26.16
CA ASP A 207 55.24 -2.00 26.76
C ASP A 207 54.86 -1.53 28.18
N ARG A 208 55.91 -1.17 28.96
CA ARG A 208 55.82 -0.52 30.30
C ARG A 208 56.59 0.77 30.27
N LEU A 209 55.91 1.85 30.46
CA LEU A 209 56.46 3.19 30.33
C LEU A 209 56.30 3.98 31.62
N VAL A 210 57.16 4.98 31.73
CA VAL A 210 57.05 6.00 32.81
C VAL A 210 56.84 7.32 32.11
N ARG A 211 55.80 8.07 32.50
CA ARG A 211 55.54 9.38 31.96
C ARG A 211 56.71 10.34 32.29
N LYS A 212 57.38 10.81 31.28
CA LYS A 212 58.43 11.87 31.31
C LYS A 212 58.48 12.54 29.93
N ASP A 213 59.05 13.70 29.88
CA ASP A 213 59.25 14.39 28.59
C ASP A 213 60.16 13.58 27.67
N GLY A 214 59.79 13.52 26.37
CA GLY A 214 60.57 12.81 25.34
C GLY A 214 60.31 11.32 25.16
N ILE A 215 59.15 10.83 25.70
CA ILE A 215 58.75 9.43 25.46
C ILE A 215 57.74 9.30 24.30
N GLU A 216 57.38 10.42 23.68
CA GLU A 216 56.30 10.46 22.67
C GLU A 216 56.52 9.47 21.53
N GLN A 217 57.74 9.40 20.99
CA GLN A 217 58.11 8.49 19.91
C GLN A 217 57.91 7.02 20.31
N ARG A 218 58.46 6.62 21.48
CA ARG A 218 58.33 5.26 21.98
C ARG A 218 56.88 4.91 22.33
N LEU A 219 56.15 5.89 22.89
CA LEU A 219 54.72 5.73 23.16
C LEU A 219 53.94 5.53 21.87
N SER A 220 54.22 6.28 20.79
CA SER A 220 53.64 6.13 19.47
C SER A 220 53.83 4.73 18.91
N ASP A 221 55.08 4.24 18.92
CA ASP A 221 55.44 2.89 18.41
C ASP A 221 54.73 1.79 19.22
N SER A 222 54.63 1.95 20.55
CA SER A 222 53.92 1.00 21.42
C SER A 222 52.42 1.03 21.20
N LEU A 223 51.82 2.22 20.99
CA LEU A 223 50.40 2.38 20.69
C LEU A 223 50.04 1.75 19.31
N GLU A 224 50.86 2.00 18.27
CA GLU A 224 50.62 1.41 16.95
C GLU A 224 50.67 -0.11 17.02
N THR A 225 51.63 -0.67 17.74
CA THR A 225 51.77 -2.11 17.96
C THR A 225 50.55 -2.68 18.70
N ALA A 226 50.13 -2.01 19.79
CA ALA A 226 49.01 -2.44 20.61
C ALA A 226 47.66 -2.33 19.83
N LEU A 227 47.47 -1.24 19.06
CA LEU A 227 46.30 -1.05 18.21
C LEU A 227 46.22 -2.11 17.12
N SER A 228 47.35 -2.45 16.48
CA SER A 228 47.37 -3.51 15.47
C SER A 228 46.96 -4.87 16.02
N MET A 229 47.43 -5.23 17.22
CA MET A 229 47.11 -6.49 17.90
C MET A 229 45.71 -6.52 18.51
N GLY A 230 45.32 -5.40 19.13
CA GLY A 230 44.01 -5.24 19.78
C GLY A 230 42.86 -4.90 18.82
N GLY A 231 43.05 -5.03 17.50
CA GLY A 231 42.01 -4.74 16.50
C GLY A 231 41.55 -3.29 16.55
N GLY A 232 42.47 -2.35 16.75
CA GLY A 232 42.21 -0.90 16.86
C GLY A 232 41.86 -0.42 18.26
N THR A 233 42.01 -1.25 19.26
CA THR A 233 41.80 -0.90 20.69
C THR A 233 43.07 -1.10 21.49
N VAL A 234 43.34 -0.19 22.43
CA VAL A 234 44.48 -0.26 23.36
C VAL A 234 43.98 0.09 24.77
N SER A 235 44.53 -0.60 25.78
CA SER A 235 44.28 -0.31 27.20
C SER A 235 45.57 0.24 27.82
N ILE A 236 45.44 1.36 28.52
CA ILE A 236 46.49 1.96 29.33
C ILE A 236 46.17 1.71 30.80
N ILE A 237 47.04 0.97 31.47
CA ILE A 237 46.81 0.55 32.87
C ILE A 237 47.85 1.25 33.73
N ASN A 238 47.40 2.01 34.73
CA ASN A 238 48.30 2.59 35.73
C ASN A 238 48.87 1.49 36.61
N ALA A 239 50.19 1.41 36.68
CA ALA A 239 50.88 0.30 37.39
C ALA A 239 50.77 0.40 38.91
N GLU A 240 50.36 1.56 39.49
CA GLU A 240 50.26 1.78 40.92
C GLU A 240 48.79 1.76 41.42
N THR A 241 47.86 2.32 40.63
CA THR A 241 46.43 2.37 41.02
C THR A 241 45.60 1.26 40.37
N GLU A 242 46.15 0.50 39.40
CA GLU A 242 45.47 -0.50 38.57
C GLU A 242 44.31 0.09 37.75
N GLU A 243 44.12 1.39 37.72
CA GLU A 243 43.09 2.04 36.89
C GLU A 243 43.39 1.81 35.40
N GLU A 244 42.37 1.34 34.67
CA GLU A 244 42.43 1.04 33.24
C GLU A 244 41.72 2.13 32.47
N GLN A 245 42.38 2.70 31.46
CA GLN A 245 41.79 3.59 30.47
C GLN A 245 41.91 2.95 29.10
N THR A 246 40.79 2.62 28.50
CA THR A 246 40.77 2.04 27.15
C THR A 246 40.59 3.15 26.11
N PHE A 247 41.43 3.13 25.06
CA PHE A 247 41.34 4.02 23.90
C PHE A 247 41.08 3.14 22.66
N SER A 248 40.37 3.68 21.66
CA SER A 248 40.10 2.98 20.44
C SER A 248 40.19 3.89 19.22
N GLN A 249 40.83 3.40 18.17
CA GLN A 249 40.77 4.00 16.83
C GLN A 249 39.47 3.66 16.13
N ASN A 250 38.73 2.66 16.59
CA ASN A 250 37.40 2.29 16.12
C ASN A 250 36.35 2.99 16.96
N TYR A 251 35.14 3.09 16.45
CA TYR A 251 33.99 3.56 17.20
C TYR A 251 33.61 2.53 18.29
N ALA A 252 34.21 2.63 19.48
CA ALA A 252 33.95 1.72 20.58
C ALA A 252 33.68 2.45 21.90
N CYS A 253 32.72 1.95 22.68
CA CYS A 253 32.44 2.42 24.03
C CYS A 253 33.45 1.81 24.99
N PRO A 254 34.22 2.58 25.74
CA PRO A 254 35.21 2.07 26.67
C PRO A 254 34.60 1.31 27.86
N GLU A 255 33.37 1.66 28.26
CA GLU A 255 32.71 1.07 29.44
C GLU A 255 32.03 -0.28 29.11
N HIS A 256 31.42 -0.40 27.94
CA HIS A 256 30.61 -1.57 27.59
C HIS A 256 31.23 -2.45 26.50
N GLY A 257 32.37 -2.06 25.93
CA GLY A 257 33.02 -2.80 24.83
C GLY A 257 32.19 -2.86 23.55
N PHE A 258 31.12 -2.06 23.47
CA PHE A 258 30.29 -1.95 22.28
C PHE A 258 31.04 -1.19 21.20
N SER A 259 31.22 -1.77 20.04
CA SER A 259 31.89 -1.15 18.90
C SER A 259 30.94 -1.06 17.71
N VAL A 260 30.94 0.10 17.05
CA VAL A 260 30.24 0.33 15.79
C VAL A 260 31.26 0.13 14.67
N PRO A 261 30.96 -0.68 13.64
CA PRO A 261 31.83 -0.80 12.47
C PRO A 261 31.95 0.53 11.73
N GLU A 262 32.85 0.62 10.76
CA GLU A 262 32.96 1.81 9.93
C GLU A 262 31.61 2.16 9.31
N LEU A 263 31.19 3.43 9.43
CA LEU A 263 29.88 3.88 8.97
C LEU A 263 29.85 3.92 7.45
N GLU A 264 29.14 2.97 6.85
CA GLU A 264 28.93 2.86 5.41
C GLU A 264 27.44 3.01 5.09
N PRO A 265 27.06 3.57 3.93
CA PRO A 265 25.64 3.72 3.52
C PRO A 265 24.85 2.40 3.52
N ARG A 266 25.50 1.25 3.21
CA ARG A 266 24.88 -0.07 3.24
C ARG A 266 24.46 -0.52 4.65
N MET A 267 25.14 -0.03 5.67
CA MET A 267 24.82 -0.31 7.08
C MET A 267 23.44 0.27 7.47
N PHE A 268 23.05 1.40 6.91
CA PHE A 268 21.78 2.05 7.16
C PHE A 268 20.64 1.53 6.27
N SER A 269 20.86 0.46 5.51
CA SER A 269 19.84 -0.14 4.64
C SER A 269 19.16 -1.33 5.31
N PHE A 270 17.84 -1.25 5.47
CA PHE A 270 17.05 -2.40 5.93
C PHE A 270 16.86 -3.47 4.84
N ASN A 271 17.27 -3.21 3.60
CA ASN A 271 17.31 -4.19 2.51
C ASN A 271 18.64 -4.93 2.41
N ASN A 272 19.65 -4.53 3.19
CA ASN A 272 20.96 -5.14 3.22
C ASN A 272 21.15 -5.94 4.54
N PRO A 273 21.62 -7.19 4.50
CA PRO A 273 21.82 -8.01 5.71
C PRO A 273 22.76 -7.39 6.76
N ILE A 274 23.66 -6.48 6.36
CA ILE A 274 24.56 -5.78 7.29
C ILE A 274 23.79 -4.90 8.26
N GLY A 275 22.79 -4.14 7.77
CA GLY A 275 22.02 -3.20 8.58
C GLY A 275 20.66 -3.73 9.03
N ALA A 276 20.10 -4.69 8.31
CA ALA A 276 18.77 -5.22 8.59
C ALA A 276 18.71 -6.00 9.91
N CYS A 277 17.61 -5.86 10.63
CA CYS A 277 17.31 -6.69 11.80
C CYS A 277 17.32 -8.17 11.40
N GLU A 278 18.13 -9.00 12.05
CA GLU A 278 18.31 -10.42 11.72
C GLU A 278 17.03 -11.24 11.85
N ARG A 279 16.16 -10.92 12.83
CA ARG A 279 14.93 -11.67 13.09
C ARG A 279 13.86 -11.47 12.01
N CYS A 280 13.66 -10.24 11.53
CA CYS A 280 12.64 -9.93 10.53
C CYS A 280 13.21 -9.69 9.13
N GLY A 281 14.53 -9.80 8.93
CA GLY A 281 15.19 -9.54 7.65
C GLY A 281 14.93 -8.13 7.09
N GLY A 282 14.72 -7.12 7.97
CA GLY A 282 14.45 -5.73 7.57
C GLY A 282 12.97 -5.40 7.28
N LEU A 283 12.04 -6.34 7.52
CA LEU A 283 10.59 -6.08 7.30
C LEU A 283 9.96 -5.23 8.41
N GLY A 284 10.54 -5.26 9.62
CA GLY A 284 10.00 -4.58 10.81
C GLY A 284 8.87 -5.35 11.49
N GLU A 285 8.31 -6.33 10.84
CA GLU A 285 7.20 -7.14 11.33
C GLU A 285 7.43 -8.61 11.01
N LEU A 286 6.72 -9.46 11.73
CA LEU A 286 6.68 -10.90 11.51
C LEU A 286 5.26 -11.30 11.14
N GLN A 287 5.15 -12.15 10.13
CA GLN A 287 3.90 -12.76 9.76
C GLN A 287 3.63 -13.95 10.68
N THR A 288 2.53 -13.92 11.38
CA THR A 288 2.07 -14.98 12.29
C THR A 288 0.61 -15.31 12.03
N ILE A 289 0.17 -16.44 12.56
CA ILE A 289 -1.25 -16.81 12.55
C ILE A 289 -1.91 -16.19 13.79
N SER A 290 -3.00 -15.47 13.59
CA SER A 290 -3.74 -14.82 14.68
C SER A 290 -4.70 -15.80 15.34
N ALA A 291 -4.53 -16.02 16.64
CA ALA A 291 -5.46 -16.80 17.45
C ALA A 291 -6.87 -16.17 17.48
N GLU A 292 -6.94 -14.82 17.53
CA GLU A 292 -8.21 -14.09 17.52
C GLU A 292 -8.98 -14.27 16.21
N LYS A 293 -8.27 -14.34 15.09
CA LYS A 293 -8.87 -14.59 13.79
C LYS A 293 -9.36 -16.04 13.64
N MET A 294 -8.69 -16.98 14.28
CA MET A 294 -9.11 -18.37 14.30
C MET A 294 -10.31 -18.60 15.25
N ILE A 295 -10.37 -17.85 16.35
CA ILE A 295 -11.44 -17.93 17.36
C ILE A 295 -12.08 -16.54 17.50
N PRO A 296 -12.96 -16.13 16.57
CA PRO A 296 -13.52 -14.78 16.51
C PRO A 296 -14.57 -14.50 17.60
N ASP A 297 -15.17 -15.53 18.17
CA ASP A 297 -16.15 -15.42 19.26
C ASP A 297 -15.86 -16.43 20.37
N LYS A 298 -15.31 -15.93 21.47
CA LYS A 298 -14.97 -16.74 22.64
C LYS A 298 -16.18 -17.12 23.49
N THR A 299 -17.36 -16.58 23.22
CA THR A 299 -18.59 -16.93 23.94
C THR A 299 -19.23 -18.23 23.44
N LEU A 300 -18.76 -18.73 22.29
CA LEU A 300 -19.17 -19.99 21.69
C LEU A 300 -18.32 -21.15 22.21
N SER A 301 -18.91 -22.35 22.19
CA SER A 301 -18.19 -23.60 22.42
C SER A 301 -17.55 -24.10 21.11
N LEU A 302 -16.68 -25.11 21.23
CA LEU A 302 -16.08 -25.78 20.08
C LEU A 302 -17.13 -26.46 19.20
N ARG A 303 -18.19 -27.01 19.82
CA ARG A 303 -19.34 -27.63 19.15
C ARG A 303 -20.18 -26.59 18.41
N ASP A 304 -20.39 -25.41 19.00
CA ASP A 304 -21.16 -24.30 18.42
C ASP A 304 -20.41 -23.53 17.33
N GLY A 305 -19.19 -23.95 17.01
CA GLY A 305 -18.41 -23.37 15.90
C GLY A 305 -17.54 -22.19 16.30
N ALA A 306 -17.00 -22.15 17.50
CA ALA A 306 -16.04 -21.11 17.93
C ALA A 306 -14.83 -20.97 16.99
N ILE A 307 -14.40 -22.06 16.32
CA ILE A 307 -13.24 -22.08 15.43
C ILE A 307 -13.66 -21.79 13.98
N ALA A 308 -13.11 -20.74 13.37
CA ALA A 308 -13.39 -20.34 12.00
C ALA A 308 -12.64 -21.16 10.93
N VAL A 309 -11.68 -22.01 11.32
CA VAL A 309 -10.80 -22.76 10.42
C VAL A 309 -11.52 -23.97 9.80
N ASN A 310 -11.42 -24.13 8.47
CA ASN A 310 -11.99 -25.27 7.77
C ASN A 310 -11.47 -26.62 8.30
N GLY A 311 -12.41 -27.56 8.58
CA GLY A 311 -12.15 -28.83 9.22
C GLY A 311 -12.21 -28.77 10.74
N PHE A 312 -12.49 -27.57 11.32
CA PHE A 312 -12.68 -27.36 12.75
C PHE A 312 -13.91 -26.51 13.09
N LYS A 313 -14.70 -26.10 12.06
CA LYS A 313 -15.88 -25.22 12.24
C LYS A 313 -17.02 -25.89 13.00
N SER A 314 -17.13 -27.19 12.93
CA SER A 314 -18.10 -27.97 13.67
C SER A 314 -17.38 -29.21 14.19
N LEU A 315 -17.12 -29.23 15.48
CA LEU A 315 -16.46 -30.32 16.16
C LEU A 315 -17.52 -31.14 16.91
N ASP A 316 -17.83 -32.28 16.35
CA ASP A 316 -18.72 -33.30 16.96
C ASP A 316 -18.02 -34.67 16.91
N GLY A 317 -18.62 -35.67 17.50
CA GLY A 317 -18.07 -37.04 17.54
C GLY A 317 -17.96 -37.67 16.13
N GLU A 318 -18.65 -37.13 15.12
CA GLU A 318 -18.68 -37.66 13.76
C GLU A 318 -17.70 -36.92 12.84
N SER A 319 -17.24 -35.72 13.24
CA SER A 319 -16.28 -34.95 12.46
C SER A 319 -14.87 -35.58 12.51
N TRP A 320 -14.09 -35.40 11.44
CA TRP A 320 -12.72 -35.98 11.35
C TRP A 320 -11.80 -35.50 12.49
N SER A 321 -11.94 -34.26 12.94
CA SER A 321 -11.08 -33.66 13.98
C SER A 321 -11.69 -33.70 15.38
N GLY A 322 -13.00 -33.94 15.52
CA GLY A 322 -13.73 -33.92 16.78
C GLY A 322 -13.18 -34.88 17.82
N PRO A 323 -13.09 -36.19 17.49
CA PRO A 323 -12.58 -37.19 18.47
C PRO A 323 -11.17 -36.90 18.97
N LEU A 324 -10.28 -36.32 18.12
CA LEU A 324 -8.95 -35.93 18.56
C LEU A 324 -8.98 -34.74 19.52
N VAL A 325 -9.75 -33.70 19.21
CA VAL A 325 -9.87 -32.50 20.06
C VAL A 325 -10.58 -32.84 21.37
N GLU A 326 -11.49 -33.80 21.36
CA GLU A 326 -12.15 -34.31 22.57
C GLU A 326 -11.16 -35.03 23.52
N GLU A 327 -10.26 -35.87 22.99
CA GLU A 327 -9.23 -36.55 23.80
C GLU A 327 -8.20 -35.53 24.36
N VAL A 328 -7.82 -34.52 23.55
CA VAL A 328 -7.00 -33.39 24.03
C VAL A 328 -7.72 -32.66 25.17
N GLY A 329 -9.03 -32.41 25.02
CA GLY A 329 -9.83 -31.75 26.06
C GLY A 329 -9.90 -32.51 27.36
N LYS A 330 -10.07 -33.84 27.32
CA LYS A 330 -10.03 -34.70 28.50
C LYS A 330 -8.69 -34.60 29.24
N ALA A 331 -7.58 -34.50 28.51
CA ALA A 331 -6.26 -34.40 29.10
C ALA A 331 -5.96 -32.99 29.70
N HIS A 332 -6.50 -31.93 29.07
CA HIS A 332 -6.19 -30.55 29.42
C HIS A 332 -7.38 -29.76 30.03
N GLY A 333 -8.42 -30.45 30.49
CA GLY A 333 -9.47 -29.88 31.34
C GLY A 333 -10.56 -29.10 30.60
N PHE A 334 -10.86 -29.41 29.32
CA PHE A 334 -11.98 -28.82 28.59
C PHE A 334 -12.79 -29.88 27.83
N THR A 335 -14.01 -29.52 27.42
CA THR A 335 -14.90 -30.34 26.59
C THR A 335 -15.28 -29.61 25.33
N LEU A 336 -15.85 -30.31 24.35
CA LEU A 336 -16.35 -29.67 23.13
C LEU A 336 -17.51 -28.68 23.40
N ASP A 337 -18.18 -28.82 24.53
CA ASP A 337 -19.30 -27.97 24.95
C ASP A 337 -18.89 -26.80 25.87
N THR A 338 -17.65 -26.78 26.34
CA THR A 338 -17.10 -25.71 27.18
C THR A 338 -16.92 -24.46 26.29
N LYS A 339 -17.37 -23.28 26.72
CA LYS A 339 -17.13 -22.03 26.05
C LYS A 339 -15.66 -21.64 26.09
N ILE A 340 -15.13 -21.08 25.02
CA ILE A 340 -13.72 -20.69 24.97
C ILE A 340 -13.33 -19.66 26.06
N CYS A 341 -14.25 -18.78 26.45
CA CYS A 341 -14.03 -17.83 27.56
C CYS A 341 -13.83 -18.49 28.92
N ASP A 342 -14.26 -19.75 29.09
CA ASP A 342 -14.17 -20.51 30.31
C ASP A 342 -12.96 -21.46 30.32
N PHE A 343 -12.13 -21.46 29.28
CA PHE A 343 -10.88 -22.24 29.21
C PHE A 343 -9.86 -21.65 30.17
N SER A 344 -9.08 -22.54 30.82
CA SER A 344 -7.84 -22.11 31.45
C SER A 344 -6.80 -21.70 30.42
N ASP A 345 -5.81 -20.88 30.80
CA ASP A 345 -4.71 -20.50 29.91
C ASP A 345 -3.97 -21.74 29.36
N GLU A 346 -3.80 -22.79 30.19
CA GLU A 346 -3.17 -24.05 29.77
C GLU A 346 -4.02 -24.80 28.74
N ALA A 347 -5.33 -24.83 28.90
CA ALA A 347 -6.25 -25.46 27.97
C ALA A 347 -6.27 -24.72 26.62
N LEU A 348 -6.24 -23.38 26.65
CA LEU A 348 -6.20 -22.55 25.46
C LEU A 348 -4.87 -22.70 24.73
N ASP A 349 -3.76 -22.72 25.45
CA ASP A 349 -2.43 -22.96 24.89
C ASP A 349 -2.31 -24.35 24.24
N ALA A 350 -2.82 -25.38 24.89
CA ALA A 350 -2.87 -26.72 24.32
C ALA A 350 -3.68 -26.78 23.04
N LEU A 351 -4.83 -26.10 22.98
CA LEU A 351 -5.66 -26.03 21.77
C LEU A 351 -4.94 -25.30 20.63
N LEU A 352 -4.30 -24.16 20.92
CA LEU A 352 -3.69 -23.27 19.92
C LEU A 352 -2.30 -23.75 19.46
N TYR A 353 -1.43 -24.08 20.38
CA TYR A 353 -0.01 -24.35 20.09
C TYR A 353 0.35 -25.84 20.06
N GLY A 354 -0.58 -26.69 20.57
CA GLY A 354 -0.39 -28.13 20.62
C GLY A 354 0.20 -28.64 21.94
N THR A 355 0.29 -29.95 22.07
CA THR A 355 0.67 -30.65 23.28
C THR A 355 2.03 -31.35 23.23
N GLY A 356 2.90 -30.91 22.30
CA GLY A 356 4.26 -31.41 22.13
C GLY A 356 4.31 -32.87 21.69
N ASP A 357 4.94 -33.72 22.55
CA ASP A 357 5.12 -35.16 22.29
C ASP A 357 4.00 -36.06 22.81
N GLU A 358 2.96 -35.49 23.43
CA GLU A 358 1.82 -36.26 23.89
C GLU A 358 1.10 -36.97 22.76
N LYS A 359 0.67 -38.19 23.00
CA LYS A 359 -0.02 -39.04 22.04
C LYS A 359 -1.40 -39.39 22.53
N TYR A 360 -2.39 -39.22 21.64
CA TYR A 360 -3.79 -39.51 21.94
C TYR A 360 -4.25 -40.70 21.12
N HIS A 361 -4.96 -41.64 21.78
CA HIS A 361 -5.60 -42.76 21.12
C HIS A 361 -6.97 -42.34 20.66
N VAL A 362 -7.16 -42.33 19.31
CA VAL A 362 -8.35 -41.78 18.66
C VAL A 362 -9.00 -42.84 17.81
N ILE A 363 -10.26 -43.12 18.07
CA ILE A 363 -11.09 -44.00 17.26
C ILE A 363 -12.04 -43.14 16.45
N ARG A 364 -11.98 -43.24 15.13
CA ARG A 364 -12.83 -42.50 14.18
C ARG A 364 -13.64 -43.43 13.34
N SER A 365 -14.94 -43.17 13.20
CA SER A 365 -15.80 -43.89 12.26
C SER A 365 -16.18 -42.92 11.11
N PHE A 366 -15.75 -43.21 9.90
CA PHE A 366 -16.06 -42.39 8.73
C PHE A 366 -16.51 -43.28 7.58
N SER A 367 -17.70 -43.05 7.01
CA SER A 367 -18.28 -43.82 5.93
C SER A 367 -18.31 -45.34 6.22
N GLY A 368 -18.53 -45.76 7.50
CA GLY A 368 -18.59 -47.15 7.93
C GLY A 368 -17.23 -47.82 8.12
N ILE A 369 -16.12 -47.10 7.96
CA ILE A 369 -14.76 -47.57 8.24
C ILE A 369 -14.30 -47.03 9.59
N VAL A 370 -13.86 -47.92 10.51
CA VAL A 370 -13.30 -47.55 11.79
C VAL A 370 -11.79 -47.37 11.63
N HIS A 371 -11.29 -46.18 11.96
CA HIS A 371 -9.88 -45.86 12.01
C HIS A 371 -9.44 -45.77 13.48
N ASP A 372 -8.56 -46.69 13.89
CA ASP A 372 -7.93 -46.71 15.20
C ASP A 372 -6.47 -46.23 15.08
N GLN A 373 -6.14 -45.06 15.63
CA GLN A 373 -4.84 -44.40 15.44
C GLN A 373 -4.34 -43.72 16.73
N ILE A 374 -3.03 -43.75 16.88
CA ILE A 374 -2.31 -42.94 17.89
C ILE A 374 -1.76 -41.71 17.18
N VAL A 375 -2.25 -40.53 17.53
CA VAL A 375 -1.91 -39.27 16.88
C VAL A 375 -1.47 -38.20 17.89
N LYS A 376 -0.63 -37.27 17.47
CA LYS A 376 -0.26 -36.07 18.24
C LYS A 376 -1.14 -34.89 17.86
N TRP A 377 -1.39 -34.01 18.81
CA TRP A 377 -2.05 -32.75 18.56
C TRP A 377 -1.02 -31.64 18.27
N ALA A 378 -0.98 -31.18 17.05
CA ALA A 378 -0.02 -30.17 16.63
C ALA A 378 -0.40 -28.73 17.03
N GLY A 379 -1.66 -28.49 17.44
CA GLY A 379 -2.21 -27.17 17.68
C GLY A 379 -2.75 -26.47 16.42
N LEU A 380 -3.80 -25.69 16.60
CA LEU A 380 -4.47 -25.00 15.49
C LEU A 380 -3.53 -24.08 14.71
N ILE A 381 -2.69 -23.30 15.39
CA ILE A 381 -1.72 -22.37 14.77
C ILE A 381 -0.78 -23.13 13.85
N ASN A 382 -0.16 -24.20 14.34
CA ASN A 382 0.80 -24.98 13.58
C ASN A 382 0.14 -25.71 12.40
N ILE A 383 -1.11 -26.15 12.56
CA ILE A 383 -1.89 -26.76 11.47
C ILE A 383 -2.17 -25.74 10.36
N VAL A 384 -2.63 -24.55 10.72
CA VAL A 384 -2.91 -23.47 9.75
C VAL A 384 -1.62 -23.01 9.08
N GLN A 385 -0.53 -22.84 9.84
CA GLN A 385 0.80 -22.49 9.30
C GLN A 385 1.29 -23.53 8.27
N THR A 386 1.14 -24.81 8.60
CA THR A 386 1.54 -25.92 7.70
C THR A 386 0.67 -25.96 6.44
N ARG A 387 -0.63 -25.73 6.58
CA ARG A 387 -1.56 -25.70 5.43
C ARG A 387 -1.28 -24.51 4.54
N PHE A 388 -1.03 -23.33 5.12
CA PHE A 388 -0.68 -22.12 4.39
C PHE A 388 0.62 -22.29 3.60
N SER A 389 1.69 -22.82 4.24
CA SER A 389 2.98 -23.05 3.57
C SER A 389 2.90 -24.04 2.40
N LYS A 390 2.00 -25.05 2.48
CA LYS A 390 1.83 -26.06 1.43
C LYS A 390 0.90 -25.63 0.29
N MET A 391 -0.15 -24.88 0.60
CA MET A 391 -1.24 -24.60 -0.36
C MET A 391 -1.22 -23.17 -0.88
N GLN A 392 -0.60 -22.20 -0.20
CA GLN A 392 -0.58 -20.75 -0.51
C GLN A 392 -1.97 -20.24 -0.96
N ASN A 393 -3.03 -20.67 -0.23
CA ASN A 393 -4.41 -20.41 -0.58
C ASN A 393 -4.89 -19.13 0.12
N GLU A 394 -5.58 -18.24 -0.60
CA GLU A 394 -6.20 -17.01 -0.09
C GLU A 394 -7.02 -17.23 1.20
N TYR A 395 -7.66 -18.39 1.33
CA TYR A 395 -8.44 -18.74 2.53
C TYR A 395 -7.60 -18.69 3.82
N TYR A 396 -6.33 -19.14 3.77
CA TYR A 396 -5.45 -19.12 4.95
C TYR A 396 -4.77 -17.77 5.14
N GLU A 397 -4.72 -16.92 4.11
CA GLU A 397 -4.23 -15.53 4.23
C GLU A 397 -5.10 -14.71 5.19
N ASP A 398 -6.40 -14.99 5.27
CA ASP A 398 -7.31 -14.30 6.17
C ASP A 398 -6.96 -14.49 7.66
N PHE A 399 -6.28 -15.59 8.02
CA PHE A 399 -5.81 -15.85 9.39
C PHE A 399 -4.45 -15.23 9.70
N LEU A 400 -3.76 -14.67 8.71
CA LEU A 400 -2.46 -14.05 8.92
C LEU A 400 -2.61 -12.70 9.65
N GLU A 401 -1.64 -12.44 10.51
CA GLU A 401 -1.49 -11.16 11.19
C GLU A 401 -0.02 -10.74 11.13
N PHE A 402 0.20 -9.44 10.99
CA PHE A 402 1.53 -8.85 11.01
C PHE A 402 1.74 -8.19 12.37
N ILE A 403 2.62 -8.76 13.18
CA ILE A 403 2.99 -8.20 14.48
C ILE A 403 4.33 -7.49 14.38
N PRO A 404 4.54 -6.39 15.12
CA PRO A 404 5.86 -5.75 15.19
C PRO A 404 6.92 -6.76 15.63
N CYS A 405 8.06 -6.77 14.94
CA CYS A 405 9.16 -7.67 15.28
C CYS A 405 9.64 -7.43 16.72
N PRO A 406 9.64 -8.43 17.60
CA PRO A 406 10.00 -8.24 19.02
C PRO A 406 11.49 -7.93 19.22
N ALA A 407 12.34 -8.10 18.23
CA ALA A 407 13.76 -7.76 18.32
C ALA A 407 14.04 -6.28 17.98
N CYS A 408 13.40 -5.75 16.93
CA CYS A 408 13.58 -4.36 16.50
C CYS A 408 12.37 -3.45 16.77
N HIS A 409 11.29 -3.98 17.33
CA HIS A 409 10.05 -3.23 17.66
C HIS A 409 9.51 -2.39 16.48
N GLY A 410 9.57 -2.95 15.26
CA GLY A 410 9.12 -2.26 14.05
C GLY A 410 10.18 -1.44 13.33
N LYS A 411 11.34 -1.15 13.95
CA LYS A 411 12.36 -0.25 13.43
C LYS A 411 13.21 -0.78 12.26
N ARG A 412 13.05 -2.06 11.86
CA ARG A 412 13.67 -2.73 10.70
C ARG A 412 15.19 -2.91 10.75
N LEU A 413 15.90 -2.09 11.51
CA LEU A 413 17.37 -2.04 11.56
C LEU A 413 17.93 -2.68 12.85
N LYS A 414 19.21 -2.99 12.84
CA LYS A 414 19.97 -3.46 14.01
C LYS A 414 20.12 -2.34 15.04
N LYS A 415 20.34 -2.70 16.31
CA LYS A 415 20.52 -1.74 17.42
C LYS A 415 21.76 -0.85 17.22
N GLU A 416 22.82 -1.40 16.62
CA GLU A 416 24.06 -0.71 16.31
C GLU A 416 23.84 0.43 15.31
N VAL A 417 22.97 0.20 14.31
CA VAL A 417 22.61 1.21 13.32
C VAL A 417 21.73 2.30 13.94
N LEU A 418 20.78 1.90 14.79
CA LEU A 418 19.88 2.82 15.48
C LEU A 418 20.57 3.66 16.57
N SER A 419 21.79 3.30 16.95
CA SER A 419 22.60 4.08 17.89
C SER A 419 23.33 5.26 17.25
N VAL A 420 23.26 5.40 15.91
CA VAL A 420 23.86 6.51 15.18
C VAL A 420 22.84 7.62 14.97
N THR A 421 23.19 8.86 15.34
CA THR A 421 22.29 10.01 15.25
C THR A 421 22.87 11.13 14.39
N VAL A 422 21.99 11.93 13.80
CA VAL A 422 22.29 13.22 13.17
C VAL A 422 21.32 14.24 13.78
N GLY A 423 21.83 15.33 14.33
CA GLY A 423 21.00 16.30 15.01
C GLY A 423 20.19 15.73 16.20
N GLY A 424 20.71 14.66 16.83
CA GLY A 424 20.07 13.98 17.96
C GLY A 424 19.03 12.92 17.61
N LEU A 425 18.64 12.76 16.33
CA LEU A 425 17.70 11.74 15.86
C LEU A 425 18.41 10.63 15.09
N ASN A 426 18.00 9.37 15.29
CA ASN A 426 18.44 8.26 14.46
C ASN A 426 17.61 8.17 13.16
N ILE A 427 18.06 7.36 12.20
CA ILE A 427 17.44 7.29 10.88
C ILE A 427 15.97 6.83 10.93
N ASP A 428 15.59 5.95 11.86
CA ASP A 428 14.21 5.47 12.02
C ASP A 428 13.31 6.56 12.62
N GLU A 429 13.82 7.32 13.58
CA GLU A 429 13.10 8.45 14.17
C GLU A 429 12.82 9.53 13.13
N VAL A 430 13.80 9.85 12.27
CA VAL A 430 13.58 10.77 11.13
C VAL A 430 12.56 10.22 10.16
N CYS A 431 12.60 8.91 9.85
CA CYS A 431 11.61 8.29 8.97
C CYS A 431 10.20 8.21 9.58
N SER A 432 10.09 8.31 10.89
CA SER A 432 8.81 8.34 11.63
C SER A 432 8.18 9.73 11.68
N LEU A 433 8.94 10.79 11.40
CA LEU A 433 8.40 12.15 11.24
C LEU A 433 7.52 12.22 10.00
N ASP A 434 6.48 13.04 10.04
CA ASP A 434 5.78 13.45 8.82
C ASP A 434 6.67 14.34 7.95
N VAL A 435 6.32 14.48 6.67
CA VAL A 435 7.11 15.24 5.69
C VAL A 435 7.31 16.69 6.12
N ALA A 436 6.29 17.32 6.71
CA ALA A 436 6.40 18.72 7.19
C ALA A 436 7.40 18.84 8.34
N SER A 437 7.28 17.97 9.34
CA SER A 437 8.18 17.93 10.50
C SER A 437 9.61 17.53 10.10
N ALA A 438 9.76 16.61 9.16
CA ALA A 438 11.07 16.22 8.64
C ALA A 438 11.75 17.39 7.90
N LEU A 439 10.99 18.14 7.09
CA LEU A 439 11.51 19.34 6.40
C LEU A 439 11.97 20.40 7.41
N ASP A 440 11.14 20.71 8.41
CA ASP A 440 11.47 21.66 9.47
C ASP A 440 12.72 21.23 10.26
N PHE A 441 12.85 19.93 10.56
CA PHE A 441 14.04 19.37 11.21
C PHE A 441 15.30 19.62 10.38
N PHE A 442 15.29 19.32 9.06
CA PHE A 442 16.46 19.53 8.22
C PHE A 442 16.74 21.01 7.93
N GLU A 443 15.73 21.88 7.92
CA GLU A 443 15.92 23.33 7.79
C GLU A 443 16.62 23.92 9.01
N LYS A 444 16.26 23.46 10.23
CA LYS A 444 16.82 23.90 11.50
C LYS A 444 18.13 23.21 11.88
N LEU A 445 18.56 22.20 11.14
CA LEU A 445 19.78 21.44 11.42
C LEU A 445 21.01 22.35 11.23
N ASN A 446 21.63 22.74 12.34
CA ASN A 446 22.83 23.53 12.36
C ASN A 446 24.06 22.62 12.41
N LEU A 447 24.82 22.57 11.32
CA LEU A 447 26.11 21.91 11.22
C LEU A 447 27.23 22.95 11.16
N THR A 448 28.42 22.59 11.62
CA THR A 448 29.57 23.46 11.64
C THR A 448 30.80 22.77 11.06
N GLY A 449 31.70 23.57 10.51
CA GLY A 449 33.00 23.08 10.03
C GLY A 449 32.95 22.11 8.87
N ALA A 450 33.65 20.97 8.99
CA ALA A 450 33.71 19.96 7.93
C ALA A 450 32.37 19.29 7.66
N ASP A 451 31.55 19.08 8.69
CA ASP A 451 30.25 18.40 8.55
C ASP A 451 29.28 19.21 7.70
N GLU A 452 29.31 20.54 7.81
CA GLU A 452 28.52 21.42 6.96
C GLU A 452 28.89 21.29 5.48
N GLN A 453 30.20 21.24 5.19
CA GLN A 453 30.68 21.10 3.81
C GLN A 453 30.29 19.74 3.21
N ILE A 454 30.45 18.66 3.98
CA ILE A 454 30.12 17.29 3.57
C ILE A 454 28.61 17.14 3.33
N ALA A 455 27.79 17.68 4.23
CA ALA A 455 26.35 17.50 4.20
C ALA A 455 25.61 18.43 3.23
N ARG A 456 26.22 19.52 2.77
CA ARG A 456 25.58 20.58 1.97
C ARG A 456 24.76 20.08 0.79
N GLU A 457 25.36 19.32 -0.11
CA GLU A 457 24.68 18.81 -1.30
C GLU A 457 23.64 17.73 -0.94
N ILE A 458 23.92 16.90 0.05
CA ILE A 458 22.99 15.86 0.52
C ILE A 458 21.74 16.51 1.12
N LEU A 459 21.90 17.52 1.99
CA LEU A 459 20.78 18.25 2.61
C LEU A 459 19.98 19.04 1.59
N LYS A 460 20.61 19.59 0.56
CA LYS A 460 19.92 20.27 -0.54
C LYS A 460 18.96 19.31 -1.24
N GLU A 461 19.40 18.09 -1.57
CA GLU A 461 18.56 17.07 -2.20
C GLU A 461 17.43 16.60 -1.27
N ILE A 462 17.73 16.35 0.02
CA ILE A 462 16.70 15.96 0.99
C ILE A 462 15.62 17.04 1.12
N ARG A 463 16.02 18.30 1.32
CA ARG A 463 15.10 19.44 1.45
C ARG A 463 14.27 19.64 0.19
N SER A 464 14.89 19.54 -0.98
CA SER A 464 14.20 19.67 -2.27
C SER A 464 13.11 18.60 -2.43
N ARG A 465 13.44 17.33 -2.20
CA ARG A 465 12.49 16.19 -2.33
C ARG A 465 11.37 16.25 -1.30
N LEU A 466 11.67 16.60 -0.04
CA LEU A 466 10.64 16.85 0.99
C LEU A 466 9.74 18.04 0.60
N GLY A 467 10.32 19.10 0.07
CA GLY A 467 9.59 20.26 -0.45
C GLY A 467 8.63 19.90 -1.58
N PHE A 468 9.03 19.00 -2.50
CA PHE A 468 8.14 18.50 -3.56
C PHE A 468 6.99 17.65 -3.00
N LEU A 469 7.24 16.79 -2.01
CA LEU A 469 6.16 16.04 -1.35
C LEU A 469 5.15 16.98 -0.69
N LYS A 470 5.63 18.06 -0.05
CA LYS A 470 4.78 19.09 0.55
C LYS A 470 3.97 19.85 -0.51
N SER A 471 4.58 20.18 -1.66
CA SER A 471 3.90 20.93 -2.74
C SER A 471 2.78 20.13 -3.42
N VAL A 472 2.78 18.79 -3.34
CA VAL A 472 1.71 17.95 -3.86
C VAL A 472 0.69 17.55 -2.77
N GLY A 473 0.71 18.20 -1.59
CA GLY A 473 -0.25 17.99 -0.51
C GLY A 473 -0.05 16.68 0.27
N LEU A 474 1.18 16.17 0.37
CA LEU A 474 1.53 14.94 1.07
C LEU A 474 2.31 15.20 2.37
N GLU A 475 2.16 16.38 2.96
CA GLU A 475 2.86 16.81 4.17
C GLU A 475 2.60 15.94 5.40
N TYR A 476 1.46 15.25 5.45
CA TYR A 476 1.05 14.38 6.56
C TYR A 476 1.63 12.96 6.50
N LEU A 477 2.25 12.56 5.40
CA LEU A 477 2.83 11.22 5.25
C LEU A 477 4.15 11.10 6.01
N THR A 478 4.40 9.95 6.61
CA THR A 478 5.71 9.61 7.18
C THR A 478 6.58 8.91 6.14
N LEU A 479 7.90 9.14 6.16
CA LEU A 479 8.85 8.50 5.23
C LEU A 479 8.91 6.98 5.43
N GLY A 480 8.65 6.50 6.66
CA GLY A 480 8.62 5.07 7.00
C GLY A 480 7.35 4.35 6.57
N ARG A 481 6.29 5.06 6.12
CA ARG A 481 5.01 4.44 5.70
C ARG A 481 5.22 3.50 4.52
N LYS A 482 4.65 2.29 4.63
CA LYS A 482 4.74 1.27 3.58
C LYS A 482 4.01 1.70 2.31
N ALA A 483 4.64 1.55 1.16
CA ALA A 483 4.06 1.92 -0.14
C ALA A 483 2.74 1.16 -0.44
N GLY A 484 2.62 -0.09 0.01
CA GLY A 484 1.40 -0.89 -0.17
C GLY A 484 0.18 -0.42 0.66
N THR A 485 0.37 0.52 1.60
CA THR A 485 -0.72 1.11 2.42
C THR A 485 -1.21 2.46 1.89
N LEU A 486 -0.61 2.94 0.81
CA LEU A 486 -0.98 4.20 0.17
C LEU A 486 -2.25 4.03 -0.66
N SER A 487 -3.09 5.06 -0.68
CA SER A 487 -4.17 5.16 -1.66
C SER A 487 -3.60 5.35 -3.07
N GLY A 488 -4.41 5.09 -4.11
CA GLY A 488 -4.00 5.28 -5.50
C GLY A 488 -3.52 6.70 -5.77
N GLY A 489 -4.27 7.70 -5.29
CA GLY A 489 -3.90 9.12 -5.44
C GLY A 489 -2.63 9.51 -4.65
N GLU A 490 -2.42 8.99 -3.43
CA GLU A 490 -1.17 9.22 -2.68
C GLU A 490 0.05 8.67 -3.44
N ALA A 491 -0.06 7.44 -3.96
CA ALA A 491 1.02 6.80 -4.71
C ALA A 491 1.35 7.55 -6.02
N GLN A 492 0.32 8.03 -6.72
CA GLN A 492 0.47 8.82 -7.95
C GLN A 492 1.17 10.15 -7.67
N ARG A 493 0.76 10.88 -6.62
CA ARG A 493 1.39 12.16 -6.22
C ARG A 493 2.83 12.00 -5.77
N ILE A 494 3.16 10.88 -5.08
CA ILE A 494 4.56 10.55 -4.75
C ILE A 494 5.39 10.42 -6.03
N ARG A 495 4.88 9.73 -7.06
CA ARG A 495 5.58 9.61 -8.35
C ARG A 495 5.72 10.96 -9.03
N LEU A 496 4.66 11.78 -9.03
CA LEU A 496 4.72 13.14 -9.58
C LEU A 496 5.81 13.95 -8.88
N ALA A 497 5.83 13.96 -7.55
CA ALA A 497 6.86 14.65 -6.76
C ALA A 497 8.28 14.16 -7.09
N THR A 498 8.46 12.83 -7.28
CA THR A 498 9.76 12.25 -7.65
C THR A 498 10.19 12.69 -9.04
N GLN A 499 9.26 12.73 -10.02
CA GLN A 499 9.57 13.17 -11.40
C GLN A 499 9.92 14.66 -11.47
N ILE A 500 9.22 15.51 -10.73
CA ILE A 500 9.55 16.95 -10.62
C ILE A 500 10.95 17.11 -10.01
N GLY A 501 11.27 16.30 -9.00
CA GLY A 501 12.59 16.28 -8.36
C GLY A 501 13.74 15.90 -9.31
N SER A 502 13.45 15.18 -10.41
CA SER A 502 14.46 14.81 -11.41
C SER A 502 14.93 15.98 -12.27
N SER A 503 14.21 17.12 -12.25
CA SER A 503 14.51 18.35 -13.02
C SER A 503 14.71 18.11 -14.53
N LEU A 504 14.01 17.11 -15.09
CA LEU A 504 14.06 16.85 -16.52
C LEU A 504 13.38 17.96 -17.31
N VAL A 505 13.96 18.32 -18.46
CA VAL A 505 13.47 19.37 -19.37
C VAL A 505 13.24 18.79 -20.76
N GLY A 506 12.22 19.30 -21.45
CA GLY A 506 11.88 18.86 -22.82
C GLY A 506 11.21 17.48 -22.86
N VAL A 507 10.60 17.04 -21.77
CA VAL A 507 9.88 15.77 -21.64
C VAL A 507 8.37 15.99 -21.82
N LEU A 508 7.68 14.97 -22.32
CA LEU A 508 6.23 14.91 -22.36
C LEU A 508 5.72 14.09 -21.16
N TYR A 509 5.09 14.75 -20.20
CA TYR A 509 4.43 14.10 -19.08
C TYR A 509 2.97 13.84 -19.40
N ILE A 510 2.51 12.61 -19.12
CA ILE A 510 1.11 12.21 -19.31
C ILE A 510 0.59 11.67 -17.98
N LEU A 511 -0.44 12.35 -17.43
CA LEU A 511 -1.01 12.05 -16.11
C LEU A 511 -2.46 11.58 -16.24
N ASP A 512 -2.85 10.59 -15.47
CA ASP A 512 -4.21 10.06 -15.38
C ASP A 512 -4.88 10.53 -14.10
N GLU A 513 -5.81 11.47 -14.20
CA GLU A 513 -6.64 11.98 -13.12
C GLU A 513 -5.87 12.28 -11.80
N PRO A 514 -4.86 13.17 -11.82
CA PRO A 514 -4.02 13.41 -10.64
C PRO A 514 -4.74 14.11 -9.47
N SER A 515 -5.92 14.70 -9.69
CA SER A 515 -6.76 15.34 -8.66
C SER A 515 -7.54 14.35 -7.79
N ILE A 516 -7.52 13.05 -8.13
CA ILE A 516 -8.29 12.01 -7.42
C ILE A 516 -8.02 12.00 -5.92
N GLY A 517 -9.10 12.00 -5.11
CA GLY A 517 -9.05 11.92 -3.66
C GLY A 517 -8.46 13.16 -3.00
N LEU A 518 -8.36 14.28 -3.73
CA LEU A 518 -7.95 15.57 -3.19
C LEU A 518 -9.15 16.38 -2.69
N HIS A 519 -8.94 17.00 -1.55
CA HIS A 519 -9.80 18.11 -1.13
C HIS A 519 -9.47 19.35 -2.00
N GLN A 520 -10.44 20.23 -2.26
CA GLN A 520 -10.24 21.42 -3.11
C GLN A 520 -9.07 22.30 -2.66
N ARG A 521 -8.84 22.42 -1.35
CA ARG A 521 -7.66 23.11 -0.79
C ARG A 521 -6.33 22.55 -1.33
N ASP A 522 -6.26 21.21 -1.43
CA ASP A 522 -5.02 20.54 -1.82
C ASP A 522 -4.89 20.47 -3.35
N ASN A 523 -6.02 20.56 -4.09
CA ASN A 523 -6.06 20.59 -5.55
C ASN A 523 -5.33 21.81 -6.10
N HIS A 524 -5.49 22.97 -5.46
CA HIS A 524 -4.77 24.19 -5.88
C HIS A 524 -3.23 24.01 -5.87
N LYS A 525 -2.68 23.34 -4.83
CA LYS A 525 -1.25 23.01 -4.76
C LYS A 525 -0.80 22.11 -5.91
N LEU A 526 -1.66 21.15 -6.29
CA LEU A 526 -1.38 20.27 -7.43
C LEU A 526 -1.34 21.06 -8.73
N ILE A 527 -2.32 21.93 -8.98
CA ILE A 527 -2.37 22.78 -10.18
C ILE A 527 -1.12 23.67 -10.27
N GLU A 528 -0.72 24.33 -9.20
CA GLU A 528 0.52 25.11 -9.15
C GLU A 528 1.75 24.27 -9.51
N THR A 529 1.76 23.02 -9.03
CA THR A 529 2.84 22.07 -9.29
C THR A 529 2.90 21.66 -10.76
N LEU A 530 1.75 21.40 -11.39
CA LEU A 530 1.67 21.10 -12.83
C LEU A 530 2.08 22.30 -13.70
N CYS A 531 1.65 23.51 -13.32
CA CYS A 531 2.09 24.74 -13.99
C CYS A 531 3.61 24.94 -13.89
N ARG A 532 4.20 24.72 -12.72
CA ARG A 532 5.65 24.78 -12.54
C ARG A 532 6.38 23.73 -13.38
N LEU A 533 5.85 22.51 -13.52
CA LEU A 533 6.42 21.46 -14.36
C LEU A 533 6.41 21.89 -15.86
N ARG A 534 5.33 22.52 -16.31
CA ARG A 534 5.23 23.16 -17.64
C ARG A 534 6.27 24.27 -17.80
N ASP A 535 6.35 25.19 -16.82
CA ASP A 535 7.20 26.38 -16.87
C ASP A 535 8.71 26.04 -16.86
N THR A 536 9.08 24.83 -16.47
CA THR A 536 10.45 24.29 -16.61
C THR A 536 10.76 23.82 -18.04
N GLY A 537 9.85 24.00 -19.01
CA GLY A 537 10.06 23.65 -20.42
C GLY A 537 9.63 22.23 -20.77
N ASN A 538 8.59 21.72 -20.13
CA ASN A 538 7.99 20.43 -20.41
C ASN A 538 6.59 20.57 -20.99
N SER A 539 6.19 19.58 -21.80
CA SER A 539 4.79 19.44 -22.22
C SER A 539 4.06 18.56 -21.21
N VAL A 540 2.89 18.98 -20.74
CA VAL A 540 2.11 18.25 -19.73
C VAL A 540 0.72 17.96 -20.29
N ILE A 541 0.39 16.68 -20.49
CA ILE A 541 -0.96 16.23 -20.86
C ILE A 541 -1.60 15.59 -19.63
N VAL A 542 -2.79 16.04 -19.27
CA VAL A 542 -3.53 15.55 -18.12
C VAL A 542 -4.90 15.06 -18.58
N VAL A 543 -5.25 13.83 -18.30
CA VAL A 543 -6.63 13.34 -18.42
C VAL A 543 -7.36 13.77 -17.16
N GLU A 544 -8.34 14.67 -17.25
CA GLU A 544 -8.97 15.26 -16.09
C GLU A 544 -10.46 15.62 -16.28
N HIS A 545 -11.15 15.71 -15.12
CA HIS A 545 -12.56 16.09 -15.02
C HIS A 545 -12.80 17.24 -14.05
N ASP A 546 -11.76 17.65 -13.33
CA ASP A 546 -11.83 18.73 -12.34
C ASP A 546 -11.91 20.09 -13.01
N GLU A 547 -12.90 20.91 -12.61
CA GLU A 547 -13.17 22.23 -13.20
C GLU A 547 -11.99 23.19 -13.01
N GLU A 548 -11.41 23.26 -11.82
CA GLU A 548 -10.29 24.16 -11.52
C GLU A 548 -9.06 23.84 -12.38
N THR A 549 -8.77 22.55 -12.55
CA THR A 549 -7.65 22.08 -13.39
C THR A 549 -7.90 22.41 -14.86
N MET A 550 -9.12 22.22 -15.36
CA MET A 550 -9.49 22.57 -16.73
C MET A 550 -9.37 24.08 -16.99
N LEU A 551 -9.87 24.92 -16.08
CA LEU A 551 -9.79 26.39 -16.20
C LEU A 551 -8.35 26.93 -16.09
N ALA A 552 -7.47 26.24 -15.35
CA ALA A 552 -6.06 26.59 -15.21
C ALA A 552 -5.18 26.12 -16.37
N SER A 553 -5.71 25.30 -17.29
CA SER A 553 -4.97 24.76 -18.43
C SER A 553 -4.79 25.78 -19.54
N ASP A 554 -3.72 25.59 -20.33
CA ASP A 554 -3.47 26.41 -21.52
C ASP A 554 -4.34 25.95 -22.73
N TYR A 555 -4.72 24.67 -22.75
CA TYR A 555 -5.42 24.05 -23.87
C TYR A 555 -6.26 22.86 -23.40
N ILE A 556 -7.47 22.75 -23.89
CA ILE A 556 -8.39 21.64 -23.59
C ILE A 556 -8.71 20.88 -24.89
N VAL A 557 -8.77 19.56 -24.80
CA VAL A 557 -9.27 18.67 -25.85
C VAL A 557 -10.45 17.88 -25.28
N ASP A 558 -11.66 18.21 -25.75
CA ASP A 558 -12.89 17.52 -25.35
C ASP A 558 -13.22 16.39 -26.30
N ILE A 559 -13.24 15.15 -25.80
CA ILE A 559 -13.45 13.92 -26.57
C ILE A 559 -14.84 13.38 -26.29
N GLY A 560 -15.62 13.20 -27.36
CA GLY A 560 -17.01 12.80 -27.25
C GLY A 560 -17.59 12.39 -28.59
N PRO A 561 -18.87 12.75 -28.85
CA PRO A 561 -19.84 13.38 -27.93
C PRO A 561 -20.43 12.45 -26.89
N GLY A 562 -20.28 11.13 -27.08
CA GLY A 562 -20.80 10.08 -26.17
C GLY A 562 -19.71 9.14 -25.68
N ALA A 563 -20.13 7.96 -25.24
CA ALA A 563 -19.25 6.88 -24.75
C ALA A 563 -19.23 5.71 -25.75
N GLY A 564 -18.15 4.92 -25.74
CA GLY A 564 -18.01 3.74 -26.60
C GLY A 564 -18.13 4.08 -28.10
N VAL A 565 -19.03 3.39 -28.80
CA VAL A 565 -19.26 3.62 -30.25
C VAL A 565 -19.80 5.03 -30.58
N HIS A 566 -20.40 5.70 -29.61
CA HIS A 566 -20.90 7.08 -29.74
C HIS A 566 -19.85 8.14 -29.37
N GLY A 567 -18.66 7.72 -28.93
CA GLY A 567 -17.51 8.55 -28.62
C GLY A 567 -16.46 8.52 -29.74
N GLY A 568 -15.24 8.84 -29.36
CA GLY A 568 -14.04 8.71 -30.19
C GLY A 568 -13.85 9.84 -31.21
N GLU A 569 -14.50 10.98 -31.03
CA GLU A 569 -14.34 12.18 -31.88
C GLU A 569 -13.86 13.36 -31.02
N VAL A 570 -13.10 14.27 -31.61
CA VAL A 570 -12.78 15.55 -30.96
C VAL A 570 -13.95 16.49 -31.15
N VAL A 571 -14.64 16.82 -30.06
CA VAL A 571 -15.82 17.71 -30.08
C VAL A 571 -15.42 19.17 -30.08
N ALA A 572 -14.41 19.51 -29.25
CA ALA A 572 -13.84 20.83 -29.15
C ALA A 572 -12.33 20.72 -28.79
N ALA A 573 -11.52 21.61 -29.28
CA ALA A 573 -10.11 21.74 -28.96
C ALA A 573 -9.71 23.21 -29.04
N GLY A 574 -9.11 23.75 -27.97
CA GLY A 574 -8.76 25.15 -27.87
C GLY A 574 -8.48 25.59 -26.43
N THR A 575 -8.45 26.91 -26.23
CA THR A 575 -8.37 27.48 -24.88
C THR A 575 -9.66 27.15 -24.07
N PRO A 576 -9.64 27.25 -22.74
CA PRO A 576 -10.83 27.06 -21.93
C PRO A 576 -12.04 27.91 -22.43
N GLU A 577 -11.78 29.17 -22.82
CA GLU A 577 -12.81 30.07 -23.32
C GLU A 577 -13.41 29.59 -24.66
N GLU A 578 -12.59 29.06 -25.56
CA GLU A 578 -13.04 28.51 -26.83
C GLU A 578 -13.91 27.27 -26.64
N VAL A 579 -13.53 26.40 -25.68
CA VAL A 579 -14.30 25.21 -25.35
C VAL A 579 -15.64 25.58 -24.67
N MET A 580 -15.65 26.57 -23.75
CA MET A 580 -16.87 27.11 -23.15
C MET A 580 -17.84 27.73 -24.19
N ALA A 581 -17.32 28.28 -25.27
CA ALA A 581 -18.13 28.83 -26.33
C ALA A 581 -18.73 27.76 -27.27
N CYS A 582 -18.20 26.53 -27.25
CA CYS A 582 -18.66 25.44 -28.12
C CYS A 582 -19.95 24.80 -27.57
N GLU A 583 -21.07 25.06 -28.25
CA GLU A 583 -22.39 24.53 -27.86
C GLU A 583 -22.47 22.99 -27.89
N LYS A 584 -21.67 22.33 -28.74
CA LYS A 584 -21.63 20.86 -28.84
C LYS A 584 -20.88 20.20 -27.70
N SER A 585 -20.00 20.93 -27.02
CA SER A 585 -19.21 20.43 -25.89
C SER A 585 -20.06 20.38 -24.61
N ILE A 586 -20.33 19.18 -24.12
CA ILE A 586 -20.98 18.99 -22.82
C ILE A 586 -20.09 19.55 -21.71
N THR A 587 -18.78 19.32 -21.78
CA THR A 587 -17.78 19.89 -20.86
C THR A 587 -17.85 21.42 -20.86
N GLY A 588 -17.90 22.05 -22.07
CA GLY A 588 -18.03 23.49 -22.22
C GLY A 588 -19.32 24.05 -21.61
N GLN A 589 -20.42 23.30 -21.69
CA GLN A 589 -21.69 23.68 -21.05
C GLN A 589 -21.60 23.67 -19.50
N TYR A 590 -20.85 22.72 -18.89
CA TYR A 590 -20.61 22.71 -17.45
C TYR A 590 -19.65 23.81 -17.01
N LEU A 591 -18.53 23.99 -17.72
CA LEU A 591 -17.55 25.05 -17.44
C LEU A 591 -18.13 26.47 -17.56
N SER A 592 -19.06 26.68 -18.50
CA SER A 592 -19.76 27.95 -18.67
C SER A 592 -21.00 28.11 -17.76
N HIS A 593 -21.25 27.17 -16.86
CA HIS A 593 -22.41 27.11 -15.96
C HIS A 593 -23.78 27.16 -16.67
N LYS A 594 -23.82 26.90 -18.00
CA LYS A 594 -25.08 26.71 -18.74
C LYS A 594 -25.81 25.45 -18.28
N LYS A 595 -25.06 24.47 -17.84
CA LYS A 595 -25.53 23.22 -17.24
C LYS A 595 -24.91 23.06 -15.86
N VAL A 596 -25.73 22.84 -14.85
CA VAL A 596 -25.30 22.70 -13.46
C VAL A 596 -26.03 21.53 -12.80
N ILE A 597 -25.39 20.91 -11.80
CA ILE A 597 -26.08 19.96 -10.90
C ILE A 597 -26.85 20.80 -9.88
N PRO A 598 -28.21 20.70 -9.81
CA PRO A 598 -28.99 21.58 -8.95
C PRO A 598 -28.81 21.22 -7.46
N VAL A 599 -28.90 22.23 -6.61
CA VAL A 599 -29.06 22.04 -5.15
C VAL A 599 -30.48 21.60 -4.88
N PRO A 600 -30.75 20.56 -4.07
CA PRO A 600 -32.09 20.15 -3.72
C PRO A 600 -32.87 21.27 -2.99
N GLU A 601 -34.07 21.56 -3.42
CA GLU A 601 -34.94 22.60 -2.80
C GLU A 601 -35.26 22.26 -1.33
N LYS A 602 -35.38 20.97 -1.01
CA LYS A 602 -35.65 20.49 0.34
C LYS A 602 -34.73 19.35 0.68
N ARG A 603 -34.13 19.40 1.89
CA ARG A 603 -33.35 18.31 2.45
C ARG A 603 -34.29 17.27 3.05
N ARG A 604 -33.94 15.96 2.93
CA ARG A 604 -34.73 14.88 3.54
C ARG A 604 -34.63 14.95 5.07
N GLU A 605 -35.74 14.78 5.75
CA GLU A 605 -35.77 14.77 7.21
C GLU A 605 -35.25 13.47 7.80
N GLY A 606 -35.28 12.37 7.02
CA GLY A 606 -34.91 11.02 7.44
C GLY A 606 -36.02 10.39 8.33
N ASN A 607 -35.67 9.34 9.05
CA ASN A 607 -36.62 8.63 9.90
C ASN A 607 -36.50 8.98 11.41
N GLY A 608 -35.68 9.99 11.75
CA GLY A 608 -35.48 10.45 13.13
C GLY A 608 -34.54 9.53 13.97
N LYS A 609 -34.00 8.44 13.39
CA LYS A 609 -33.13 7.50 14.05
C LYS A 609 -31.67 7.74 13.63
N PHE A 610 -30.73 7.30 14.47
CA PHE A 610 -29.31 7.52 14.28
C PHE A 610 -28.52 6.22 14.47
N LEU A 611 -27.47 6.08 13.70
CA LEU A 611 -26.40 5.13 13.92
C LEU A 611 -25.25 5.90 14.58
N THR A 612 -24.88 5.54 15.82
CA THR A 612 -23.90 6.30 16.60
C THR A 612 -22.65 5.49 16.84
N VAL A 613 -21.53 5.97 16.33
CA VAL A 613 -20.20 5.43 16.62
C VAL A 613 -19.65 6.15 17.83
N ARG A 614 -19.32 5.40 18.91
CA ARG A 614 -18.80 5.98 20.17
C ARG A 614 -17.31 5.71 20.33
N GLY A 615 -16.57 6.75 20.69
CA GLY A 615 -15.18 6.64 21.10
C GLY A 615 -14.25 6.06 20.03
N ALA A 616 -14.41 6.46 18.76
CA ALA A 616 -13.55 5.99 17.68
C ALA A 616 -12.11 6.49 17.86
N ARG A 617 -11.13 5.53 17.87
CA ARG A 617 -9.70 5.77 18.16
C ARG A 617 -8.77 5.08 17.17
N GLU A 618 -9.29 4.64 16.05
CA GLU A 618 -8.49 3.95 15.04
C GLU A 618 -7.62 4.92 14.27
N ASN A 619 -6.34 4.59 14.06
CA ASN A 619 -5.33 5.39 13.40
C ASN A 619 -5.20 6.79 14.04
N ASN A 620 -5.52 7.87 13.31
CA ASN A 620 -5.43 9.25 13.78
C ASN A 620 -6.71 9.78 14.45
N LEU A 621 -7.76 8.98 14.61
CA LEU A 621 -9.01 9.41 15.24
C LEU A 621 -8.81 9.70 16.75
N LYS A 622 -9.27 10.87 17.21
CA LYS A 622 -9.06 11.39 18.56
C LYS A 622 -10.25 11.13 19.49
N ASN A 623 -10.63 9.87 19.68
CA ASN A 623 -11.73 9.46 20.58
C ASN A 623 -13.06 10.17 20.28
N ILE A 624 -13.43 10.20 18.99
CA ILE A 624 -14.61 10.92 18.53
C ILE A 624 -15.88 10.09 18.63
N THR A 625 -16.99 10.78 18.88
CA THR A 625 -18.36 10.21 18.82
C THR A 625 -19.09 10.87 17.67
N VAL A 626 -19.65 10.06 16.75
CA VAL A 626 -20.24 10.54 15.51
C VAL A 626 -21.63 9.95 15.32
N ARG A 627 -22.61 10.77 14.89
CA ARG A 627 -23.98 10.36 14.63
C ARG A 627 -24.27 10.39 13.14
N PHE A 628 -24.70 9.26 12.59
CA PHE A 628 -25.14 9.14 11.20
C PHE A 628 -26.68 9.06 11.18
N PRO A 629 -27.37 10.07 10.66
CA PRO A 629 -28.84 10.04 10.56
C PRO A 629 -29.29 8.99 9.54
N LEU A 630 -30.29 8.16 9.91
CA LEU A 630 -30.80 7.11 9.04
C LEU A 630 -31.89 7.64 8.07
N GLY A 631 -31.97 7.02 6.89
CA GLY A 631 -32.89 7.42 5.81
C GLY A 631 -32.47 8.70 5.09
N LYS A 632 -31.18 9.08 5.18
CA LYS A 632 -30.60 10.27 4.55
C LYS A 632 -29.46 9.93 3.64
N PHE A 633 -29.10 10.89 2.76
CA PHE A 633 -27.87 10.95 2.04
C PHE A 633 -26.82 11.71 2.87
N VAL A 634 -25.86 11.00 3.43
CA VAL A 634 -24.84 11.53 4.34
C VAL A 634 -23.49 11.58 3.62
N CYS A 635 -22.86 12.73 3.57
CA CYS A 635 -21.48 12.89 3.09
C CYS A 635 -20.50 13.01 4.26
N VAL A 636 -19.43 12.22 4.21
CA VAL A 636 -18.27 12.34 5.10
C VAL A 636 -17.15 13.05 4.33
N THR A 637 -16.82 14.26 4.76
CA THR A 637 -15.92 15.18 4.08
C THR A 637 -14.68 15.50 4.91
N GLY A 638 -13.78 16.31 4.39
CA GLY A 638 -12.57 16.81 5.06
C GLY A 638 -11.31 16.64 4.23
N VAL A 639 -10.24 17.28 4.66
CA VAL A 639 -8.95 17.26 3.96
C VAL A 639 -8.37 15.84 3.81
N SER A 640 -7.42 15.66 2.89
CA SER A 640 -6.73 14.39 2.71
C SER A 640 -6.02 13.97 4.00
N GLY A 641 -6.16 12.70 4.41
CA GLY A 641 -5.56 12.19 5.67
C GLY A 641 -6.29 12.60 6.96
N SER A 642 -7.46 13.27 6.93
CA SER A 642 -8.19 13.71 8.13
C SER A 642 -8.83 12.57 8.95
N GLY A 643 -8.88 11.34 8.43
CA GLY A 643 -9.40 10.17 9.15
C GLY A 643 -10.75 9.64 8.62
N LYS A 644 -11.28 10.14 7.50
CA LYS A 644 -12.55 9.69 6.89
C LYS A 644 -12.64 8.18 6.72
N SER A 645 -11.69 7.57 6.03
CA SER A 645 -11.67 6.12 5.78
C SER A 645 -11.43 5.32 7.06
N SER A 646 -10.72 5.88 8.06
CA SER A 646 -10.58 5.26 9.38
C SER A 646 -11.93 5.19 10.10
N LEU A 647 -12.73 6.27 10.08
CA LEU A 647 -14.05 6.31 10.69
C LEU A 647 -15.05 5.40 9.96
N VAL A 648 -15.18 5.57 8.64
CA VAL A 648 -16.23 4.92 7.85
C VAL A 648 -15.86 3.49 7.50
N ASN A 649 -14.66 3.25 6.92
CA ASN A 649 -14.30 1.91 6.42
C ASN A 649 -13.74 1.02 7.54
N ALA A 650 -12.83 1.53 8.39
CA ALA A 650 -12.20 0.70 9.40
C ALA A 650 -13.09 0.47 10.64
N VAL A 651 -13.81 1.48 11.11
CA VAL A 651 -14.65 1.35 12.32
C VAL A 651 -16.08 0.99 11.96
N LEU A 652 -16.81 1.87 11.25
CA LEU A 652 -18.25 1.72 11.01
C LEU A 652 -18.57 0.51 10.14
N LEU A 653 -18.02 0.45 8.91
CA LEU A 653 -18.33 -0.59 7.94
C LEU A 653 -17.99 -1.99 8.49
N LYS A 654 -16.80 -2.18 9.04
CA LYS A 654 -16.39 -3.49 9.57
C LYS A 654 -17.24 -3.92 10.76
N THR A 655 -17.67 -2.97 11.63
CA THR A 655 -18.60 -3.28 12.74
C THR A 655 -19.96 -3.75 12.19
N LEU A 656 -20.52 -3.04 11.21
CA LEU A 656 -21.78 -3.41 10.58
C LEU A 656 -21.69 -4.73 9.83
N GLN A 657 -20.62 -4.98 9.09
CA GLN A 657 -20.39 -6.26 8.41
C GLN A 657 -20.32 -7.43 9.39
N LYS A 658 -19.64 -7.26 10.53
CA LYS A 658 -19.54 -8.27 11.57
C LYS A 658 -20.93 -8.57 12.17
N LYS A 659 -21.72 -7.55 12.51
CA LYS A 659 -22.99 -7.70 13.22
C LYS A 659 -24.17 -8.06 12.29
N LEU A 660 -24.30 -7.41 11.12
CA LEU A 660 -25.43 -7.59 10.21
C LEU A 660 -25.17 -8.72 9.19
N ASN A 661 -23.98 -8.74 8.58
CA ASN A 661 -23.68 -9.70 7.51
C ASN A 661 -22.97 -10.95 8.03
N ARG A 662 -22.73 -11.07 9.36
CA ARG A 662 -21.96 -12.16 10.01
C ARG A 662 -20.59 -12.40 9.34
N ALA A 663 -19.99 -11.34 8.80
CA ALA A 663 -18.69 -11.43 8.15
C ALA A 663 -17.57 -11.51 9.19
N ILE A 664 -16.54 -12.30 8.88
CA ILE A 664 -15.32 -12.38 9.71
C ILE A 664 -14.49 -11.14 9.42
N THR A 665 -14.80 -10.04 10.12
CA THR A 665 -14.08 -8.77 10.00
C THR A 665 -13.68 -8.25 11.37
N TYR A 666 -12.59 -7.49 11.42
CA TYR A 666 -12.03 -6.90 12.65
C TYR A 666 -12.25 -5.40 12.61
N PRO A 667 -13.24 -4.90 13.38
CA PRO A 667 -13.49 -3.47 13.50
C PRO A 667 -12.30 -2.72 14.09
N GLY A 668 -12.11 -1.50 13.65
CA GLY A 668 -11.15 -0.57 14.28
C GLY A 668 -11.55 -0.21 15.72
N LYS A 669 -10.63 0.34 16.46
CA LYS A 669 -10.78 0.64 17.90
C LYS A 669 -11.89 1.67 18.14
N CYS A 670 -12.93 1.27 18.84
CA CYS A 670 -14.04 2.13 19.29
C CYS A 670 -14.67 1.54 20.56
N ASP A 671 -15.48 2.34 21.27
CA ASP A 671 -16.23 1.86 22.45
C ASP A 671 -17.47 1.06 22.04
N GLY A 672 -18.05 1.32 20.87
CA GLY A 672 -19.20 0.62 20.32
C GLY A 672 -19.93 1.40 19.25
N VAL A 673 -20.91 0.73 18.65
CA VAL A 673 -21.81 1.33 17.65
C VAL A 673 -23.24 1.01 18.08
N ASP A 674 -24.06 2.03 18.28
CA ASP A 674 -25.46 1.94 18.69
C ASP A 674 -26.39 2.18 17.49
N GLY A 675 -27.63 1.68 17.53
CA GLY A 675 -28.62 1.85 16.45
C GLY A 675 -28.55 0.80 15.35
N ILE A 676 -27.74 -0.24 15.51
CA ILE A 676 -27.56 -1.32 14.51
C ILE A 676 -28.85 -2.15 14.35
N GLU A 677 -29.66 -2.24 15.38
CA GLU A 677 -30.95 -2.94 15.42
C GLU A 677 -31.99 -2.37 14.45
N GLU A 678 -31.78 -1.12 14.01
CA GLU A 678 -32.65 -0.46 13.04
C GLU A 678 -32.35 -0.86 11.58
N LEU A 679 -31.29 -1.62 11.37
CA LEU A 679 -30.74 -1.99 10.08
C LEU A 679 -30.83 -3.49 9.86
N ASP A 680 -30.99 -3.91 8.62
CA ASP A 680 -31.00 -5.31 8.21
C ASP A 680 -29.73 -5.74 7.49
N LYS A 681 -29.06 -4.80 6.79
CA LYS A 681 -27.92 -5.11 5.94
C LYS A 681 -27.01 -3.90 5.74
N VAL A 682 -25.71 -4.15 5.58
CA VAL A 682 -24.76 -3.15 5.06
C VAL A 682 -24.16 -3.63 3.74
N ILE A 683 -24.01 -2.71 2.81
CA ILE A 683 -23.43 -2.93 1.48
C ILE A 683 -22.31 -1.91 1.27
N ALA A 684 -21.10 -2.42 1.07
CA ALA A 684 -19.94 -1.61 0.71
C ALA A 684 -19.78 -1.58 -0.81
N ILE A 685 -19.59 -0.40 -1.37
CA ILE A 685 -19.36 -0.16 -2.79
C ILE A 685 -18.06 0.63 -2.92
N ASP A 686 -16.95 -0.08 -3.12
CA ASP A 686 -15.60 0.45 -3.26
C ASP A 686 -15.07 0.27 -4.69
N GLN A 687 -13.92 0.84 -4.97
CA GLN A 687 -13.25 0.77 -6.27
C GLN A 687 -12.50 -0.56 -6.53
N SER A 688 -12.55 -1.54 -5.60
CA SER A 688 -11.91 -2.82 -5.79
C SER A 688 -12.50 -3.57 -7.01
N PRO A 689 -11.69 -4.33 -7.75
CA PRO A 689 -12.18 -5.09 -8.90
C PRO A 689 -13.35 -6.01 -8.52
N ILE A 690 -14.30 -6.23 -9.46
CA ILE A 690 -15.42 -7.18 -9.29
C ILE A 690 -14.99 -8.65 -9.29
N GLY A 691 -13.69 -8.91 -9.46
CA GLY A 691 -13.03 -10.20 -9.37
C GLY A 691 -11.58 -10.10 -9.82
N ARG A 692 -10.74 -11.03 -9.38
CA ARG A 692 -9.29 -11.02 -9.61
C ARG A 692 -8.83 -11.80 -10.83
N THR A 693 -9.75 -12.54 -11.48
CA THR A 693 -9.41 -13.41 -12.62
C THR A 693 -10.05 -12.91 -13.90
N PRO A 694 -9.48 -13.23 -15.09
CA PRO A 694 -10.08 -12.90 -16.38
C PRO A 694 -11.48 -13.48 -16.60
N ARG A 695 -11.91 -14.46 -15.80
CA ARG A 695 -13.25 -15.08 -15.85
C ARG A 695 -14.33 -14.21 -15.22
N SER A 696 -13.96 -13.36 -14.27
CA SER A 696 -14.90 -12.41 -13.67
C SER A 696 -15.23 -11.31 -14.68
N ASN A 697 -16.51 -11.00 -14.82
CA ASN A 697 -17.01 -9.99 -15.75
C ASN A 697 -18.36 -9.42 -15.27
N PRO A 698 -18.88 -8.33 -15.86
CA PRO A 698 -20.15 -7.72 -15.47
C PRO A 698 -21.32 -8.72 -15.49
N ALA A 699 -21.39 -9.62 -16.49
CA ALA A 699 -22.47 -10.60 -16.56
C ALA A 699 -22.44 -11.60 -15.39
N THR A 700 -21.25 -12.06 -14.98
CA THR A 700 -21.13 -13.01 -13.86
C THR A 700 -21.46 -12.33 -12.53
N TYR A 701 -21.00 -11.11 -12.34
CA TYR A 701 -21.17 -10.36 -11.08
C TYR A 701 -22.64 -9.96 -10.84
N THR A 702 -23.34 -9.49 -11.89
CA THR A 702 -24.77 -9.12 -11.80
C THR A 702 -25.71 -10.32 -11.80
N GLY A 703 -25.18 -11.54 -11.97
CA GLY A 703 -25.98 -12.74 -12.16
C GLY A 703 -26.72 -12.81 -13.51
N LEU A 704 -26.45 -11.90 -14.44
CA LEU A 704 -26.98 -11.89 -15.81
C LEU A 704 -26.57 -13.15 -16.58
N PHE A 705 -25.32 -13.60 -16.36
CA PHE A 705 -24.77 -14.77 -17.04
C PHE A 705 -25.54 -16.08 -16.75
N THR A 706 -26.11 -16.22 -15.56
CA THR A 706 -26.94 -17.38 -15.21
C THR A 706 -28.18 -17.41 -16.09
N ASP A 707 -28.87 -16.29 -16.23
CA ASP A 707 -30.05 -16.18 -17.06
C ASP A 707 -29.74 -16.40 -18.58
N ILE A 708 -28.58 -15.90 -19.04
CA ILE A 708 -28.12 -16.14 -20.42
C ILE A 708 -27.86 -17.65 -20.67
N ARG A 709 -27.18 -18.33 -19.72
CA ARG A 709 -26.92 -19.79 -19.87
C ARG A 709 -28.20 -20.60 -19.87
N GLU A 710 -29.19 -20.28 -19.06
CA GLU A 710 -30.50 -20.91 -19.06
C GLU A 710 -31.23 -20.70 -20.39
N LEU A 711 -31.16 -19.48 -20.95
CA LEU A 711 -31.71 -19.16 -22.24
C LEU A 711 -31.10 -20.03 -23.36
N PHE A 712 -29.77 -20.14 -23.43
CA PHE A 712 -29.08 -20.95 -24.42
C PHE A 712 -29.40 -22.46 -24.26
N ALA A 713 -29.49 -22.96 -23.02
CA ALA A 713 -29.89 -24.34 -22.76
C ALA A 713 -31.34 -24.64 -23.17
N SER A 714 -32.19 -23.62 -23.23
CA SER A 714 -33.58 -23.74 -23.64
C SER A 714 -33.76 -23.77 -25.17
N THR A 715 -32.74 -23.45 -25.96
CA THR A 715 -32.80 -23.47 -27.43
C THR A 715 -33.04 -24.88 -28.01
N PRO A 716 -33.70 -25.00 -29.16
CA PRO A 716 -33.92 -26.27 -29.79
C PRO A 716 -32.63 -27.08 -30.06
N ASP A 717 -31.58 -26.38 -30.56
CA ASP A 717 -30.28 -26.99 -30.86
C ASP A 717 -29.60 -27.57 -29.61
N ALA A 718 -29.67 -26.85 -28.49
CA ALA A 718 -29.12 -27.29 -27.21
C ALA A 718 -29.87 -28.52 -26.68
N LYS A 719 -31.21 -28.50 -26.77
CA LYS A 719 -32.06 -29.64 -26.34
C LYS A 719 -31.78 -30.88 -27.16
N VAL A 720 -31.70 -30.78 -28.49
CA VAL A 720 -31.38 -31.89 -29.38
C VAL A 720 -30.02 -32.51 -29.05
N ARG A 721 -29.04 -31.70 -28.67
CA ARG A 721 -27.69 -32.16 -28.31
C ARG A 721 -27.58 -32.56 -26.83
N GLY A 722 -28.64 -32.46 -26.02
CA GLY A 722 -28.61 -32.74 -24.58
C GLY A 722 -27.78 -31.76 -23.76
N TYR A 723 -27.62 -30.50 -24.20
CA TYR A 723 -26.78 -29.49 -23.55
C TYR A 723 -27.57 -28.79 -22.47
N GLY A 724 -27.18 -29.01 -21.20
CA GLY A 724 -27.69 -28.25 -20.06
C GLY A 724 -26.97 -26.91 -19.88
N SER A 725 -27.42 -26.07 -18.93
CA SER A 725 -26.85 -24.74 -18.65
C SER A 725 -25.36 -24.79 -18.26
N GLY A 726 -24.86 -25.92 -17.72
CA GLY A 726 -23.45 -26.14 -17.43
C GLY A 726 -22.54 -26.12 -18.67
N ARG A 727 -23.06 -26.57 -19.83
CA ARG A 727 -22.32 -26.58 -21.11
C ARG A 727 -21.94 -25.14 -21.54
N PHE A 728 -22.78 -24.19 -21.23
CA PHE A 728 -22.60 -22.77 -21.55
C PHE A 728 -21.82 -21.99 -20.50
N SER A 729 -21.19 -22.67 -19.53
CA SER A 729 -20.32 -22.07 -18.54
C SER A 729 -18.85 -22.21 -18.94
N PHE A 730 -18.13 -21.12 -19.02
CA PHE A 730 -16.67 -21.14 -19.22
C PHE A 730 -15.88 -21.55 -17.95
N ASN A 731 -16.55 -21.71 -16.79
CA ASN A 731 -15.95 -22.21 -15.55
C ASN A 731 -15.99 -23.74 -15.40
N VAL A 732 -16.86 -24.43 -16.15
CA VAL A 732 -17.12 -25.85 -16.03
C VAL A 732 -16.55 -26.60 -17.23
N LYS A 733 -15.95 -27.76 -17.00
CA LYS A 733 -15.48 -28.64 -18.08
C LYS A 733 -16.63 -29.10 -19.00
N GLY A 734 -16.30 -29.32 -20.26
CA GLY A 734 -17.24 -29.82 -21.29
C GLY A 734 -17.61 -28.78 -22.35
N GLY A 735 -17.87 -27.49 -21.98
CA GLY A 735 -18.18 -26.43 -22.94
C GLY A 735 -17.10 -25.39 -23.15
N ARG A 736 -16.18 -25.28 -22.22
CA ARG A 736 -15.09 -24.31 -22.28
C ARG A 736 -13.93 -24.78 -23.15
N CYS A 737 -13.10 -23.85 -23.58
CA CYS A 737 -11.81 -24.16 -24.19
C CYS A 737 -10.87 -24.74 -23.12
N GLU A 738 -10.41 -25.98 -23.30
CA GLU A 738 -9.53 -26.60 -22.29
C GLU A 738 -8.08 -26.07 -22.34
N ALA A 739 -7.64 -25.49 -23.47
CA ALA A 739 -6.29 -24.92 -23.58
C ALA A 739 -6.07 -23.69 -22.67
N CYS A 740 -7.08 -22.80 -22.57
CA CYS A 740 -7.07 -21.65 -21.65
C CYS A 740 -8.03 -21.85 -20.46
N GLN A 741 -8.63 -23.02 -20.32
CA GLN A 741 -9.59 -23.36 -19.26
C GLN A 741 -10.76 -22.35 -19.11
N GLY A 742 -11.11 -21.65 -20.20
CA GLY A 742 -12.18 -20.67 -20.24
C GLY A 742 -11.77 -19.22 -19.97
N ASP A 743 -10.48 -18.93 -19.77
CA ASP A 743 -9.98 -17.58 -19.55
C ASP A 743 -10.00 -16.73 -20.84
N GLY A 744 -9.88 -17.36 -22.01
CA GLY A 744 -9.73 -16.68 -23.29
C GLY A 744 -8.30 -16.20 -23.55
N VAL A 745 -7.50 -16.11 -22.51
CA VAL A 745 -6.10 -15.69 -22.54
C VAL A 745 -5.22 -16.72 -21.82
N LYS A 746 -3.94 -16.73 -22.11
CA LYS A 746 -2.91 -17.49 -21.37
C LYS A 746 -2.07 -16.50 -20.60
N CYS A 747 -1.90 -16.71 -19.31
CA CYS A 747 -0.98 -15.96 -18.48
C CYS A 747 0.43 -16.56 -18.61
N ILE A 748 1.40 -15.74 -18.97
CA ILE A 748 2.81 -16.10 -18.99
C ILE A 748 3.44 -15.40 -17.77
N GLU A 749 3.74 -16.20 -16.74
CA GLU A 749 4.37 -15.70 -15.52
C GLU A 749 5.82 -15.28 -15.82
N MET A 750 6.14 -14.05 -15.52
CA MET A 750 7.45 -13.45 -15.71
C MET A 750 8.08 -13.16 -14.35
N HIS A 751 9.04 -13.96 -13.91
CA HIS A 751 9.62 -13.91 -12.55
C HIS A 751 10.12 -12.53 -12.08
N PHE A 752 10.55 -11.66 -12.99
CA PHE A 752 11.09 -10.32 -12.68
C PHE A 752 10.32 -9.17 -13.33
N LEU A 753 9.33 -9.47 -14.17
CA LEU A 753 8.51 -8.52 -14.90
C LEU A 753 7.02 -8.78 -14.58
N PRO A 754 6.12 -7.84 -14.85
CA PRO A 754 4.69 -8.09 -14.77
C PRO A 754 4.26 -9.25 -15.68
N ASP A 755 3.31 -10.08 -15.23
CA ASP A 755 2.76 -11.18 -16.01
C ASP A 755 2.15 -10.67 -17.32
N VAL A 756 2.41 -11.42 -18.39
CA VAL A 756 1.91 -11.10 -19.73
C VAL A 756 0.71 -11.98 -20.06
N TYR A 757 -0.38 -11.37 -20.47
CA TYR A 757 -1.60 -12.06 -20.91
C TYR A 757 -1.67 -12.08 -22.44
N VAL A 758 -1.56 -13.27 -23.04
CA VAL A 758 -1.62 -13.47 -24.50
C VAL A 758 -2.93 -14.14 -24.87
N THR A 759 -3.57 -13.70 -25.94
CA THR A 759 -4.80 -14.32 -26.45
C THR A 759 -4.57 -15.81 -26.72
N CYS A 760 -5.51 -16.64 -26.29
CA CYS A 760 -5.41 -18.09 -26.49
C CYS A 760 -5.42 -18.44 -27.99
N ASP A 761 -4.42 -19.15 -28.45
CA ASP A 761 -4.20 -19.58 -29.82
C ASP A 761 -5.22 -20.62 -30.32
N VAL A 762 -5.91 -21.34 -29.42
CA VAL A 762 -6.90 -22.36 -29.74
C VAL A 762 -8.30 -21.76 -29.91
N CYS A 763 -8.75 -20.93 -28.96
CA CYS A 763 -10.10 -20.37 -29.02
C CYS A 763 -10.11 -18.90 -29.50
N HIS A 764 -8.97 -18.30 -29.77
CA HIS A 764 -8.83 -16.90 -30.21
C HIS A 764 -9.66 -15.92 -29.37
N GLY A 765 -9.56 -16.05 -28.04
CA GLY A 765 -10.30 -15.21 -27.08
C GLY A 765 -11.75 -15.63 -26.81
N LYS A 766 -12.31 -16.58 -27.55
CA LYS A 766 -13.75 -16.94 -27.48
C LYS A 766 -14.14 -17.74 -26.25
N ARG A 767 -13.22 -18.23 -25.44
CA ARG A 767 -13.44 -18.96 -24.16
C ARG A 767 -14.09 -20.32 -24.24
N TYR A 768 -14.78 -20.68 -25.33
CA TYR A 768 -15.53 -21.90 -25.52
C TYR A 768 -14.93 -22.80 -26.60
N ASN A 769 -15.33 -24.07 -26.58
CA ASN A 769 -15.03 -24.99 -27.66
C ASN A 769 -15.98 -24.75 -28.83
N ARG A 770 -15.63 -25.35 -30.02
CA ARG A 770 -16.35 -25.13 -31.27
C ARG A 770 -17.82 -25.59 -31.21
N GLU A 771 -18.09 -26.75 -30.60
CA GLU A 771 -19.44 -27.33 -30.53
C GLU A 771 -20.40 -26.47 -29.69
N THR A 772 -19.91 -25.82 -28.61
CA THR A 772 -20.71 -24.89 -27.81
C THR A 772 -21.03 -23.61 -28.58
N LEU A 773 -20.11 -23.12 -29.41
CA LEU A 773 -20.30 -21.92 -30.24
C LEU A 773 -21.25 -22.15 -31.44
N GLU A 774 -21.50 -23.38 -31.84
CA GLU A 774 -22.47 -23.72 -32.89
C GLU A 774 -23.93 -23.48 -32.44
N VAL A 775 -24.21 -23.58 -31.14
CA VAL A 775 -25.54 -23.25 -30.59
C VAL A 775 -25.79 -21.76 -30.64
N LYS A 776 -26.86 -21.35 -31.30
CA LYS A 776 -27.21 -19.96 -31.56
C LYS A 776 -28.59 -19.59 -31.01
N TYR A 777 -28.71 -18.38 -30.49
CA TYR A 777 -29.97 -17.72 -30.17
C TYR A 777 -30.09 -16.47 -31.02
N LYS A 778 -31.15 -16.31 -31.79
CA LYS A 778 -31.31 -15.22 -32.80
C LYS A 778 -30.04 -15.00 -33.66
N GLY A 779 -29.39 -16.10 -34.09
CA GLY A 779 -28.21 -16.07 -34.95
C GLY A 779 -26.89 -15.76 -34.24
N LYS A 780 -26.88 -15.53 -32.94
CA LYS A 780 -25.68 -15.18 -32.12
C LYS A 780 -25.31 -16.37 -31.22
N SER A 781 -24.01 -16.67 -31.14
CA SER A 781 -23.46 -17.63 -30.18
C SER A 781 -23.38 -17.01 -28.78
N ILE A 782 -23.13 -17.83 -27.75
CA ILE A 782 -22.95 -17.32 -26.39
C ILE A 782 -21.75 -16.34 -26.26
N PHE A 783 -20.69 -16.57 -27.04
CA PHE A 783 -19.57 -15.63 -27.08
C PHE A 783 -19.98 -14.30 -27.71
N ASP A 784 -20.70 -14.32 -28.84
CA ASP A 784 -21.17 -13.09 -29.50
C ASP A 784 -22.04 -12.24 -28.55
N VAL A 785 -22.86 -12.90 -27.70
CA VAL A 785 -23.67 -12.22 -26.68
C VAL A 785 -22.79 -11.61 -25.58
N LEU A 786 -21.75 -12.30 -25.14
CA LEU A 786 -20.82 -11.76 -24.15
C LEU A 786 -19.95 -10.61 -24.72
N ASP A 787 -19.73 -10.61 -26.03
CA ASP A 787 -18.98 -9.56 -26.75
C ASP A 787 -19.83 -8.32 -27.09
N MET A 788 -21.16 -8.40 -26.96
CA MET A 788 -22.06 -7.25 -27.09
C MET A 788 -21.82 -6.24 -26.00
N THR A 789 -21.99 -4.96 -26.34
CA THR A 789 -22.11 -3.88 -25.34
C THR A 789 -23.43 -4.04 -24.56
N VAL A 790 -23.51 -3.41 -23.39
CA VAL A 790 -24.75 -3.39 -22.57
C VAL A 790 -25.91 -2.79 -23.39
N GLU A 791 -25.64 -1.73 -24.17
CA GLU A 791 -26.64 -1.09 -25.05
C GLU A 791 -27.14 -2.02 -26.15
N GLU A 792 -26.24 -2.74 -26.83
CA GLU A 792 -26.61 -3.75 -27.85
C GLU A 792 -27.40 -4.90 -27.20
N GLY A 793 -26.97 -5.35 -26.02
CA GLY A 793 -27.66 -6.36 -25.25
C GLY A 793 -29.08 -5.96 -24.85
N LEU A 794 -29.32 -4.71 -24.50
CA LEU A 794 -30.67 -4.17 -24.22
C LEU A 794 -31.60 -4.32 -25.43
N LYS A 795 -31.15 -3.97 -26.63
CA LYS A 795 -31.91 -4.14 -27.87
C LYS A 795 -32.11 -5.61 -28.22
N PHE A 796 -31.07 -6.43 -28.06
CA PHE A 796 -31.12 -7.86 -28.36
C PHE A 796 -32.09 -8.66 -27.49
N PHE A 797 -32.14 -8.33 -26.19
CA PHE A 797 -32.99 -8.97 -25.17
C PHE A 797 -34.26 -8.19 -24.85
N GLU A 798 -34.72 -7.29 -25.71
CA GLU A 798 -35.88 -6.41 -25.48
C GLU A 798 -37.12 -7.16 -24.99
N ASN A 799 -37.38 -8.37 -25.52
CA ASN A 799 -38.55 -9.19 -25.23
C ASN A 799 -38.35 -10.15 -24.03
N LEU A 800 -37.24 -10.04 -23.30
CA LEU A 800 -36.93 -10.87 -22.14
C LEU A 800 -36.80 -9.99 -20.86
N PRO A 801 -37.94 -9.79 -20.11
CA PRO A 801 -38.00 -8.81 -19.04
C PRO A 801 -36.94 -9.01 -17.93
N LYS A 802 -36.58 -10.28 -17.64
CA LYS A 802 -35.59 -10.62 -16.62
C LYS A 802 -34.19 -10.14 -16.98
N LEU A 803 -33.76 -10.38 -18.24
CA LEU A 803 -32.48 -9.92 -18.78
C LEU A 803 -32.48 -8.42 -19.00
N LYS A 804 -33.55 -7.88 -19.60
CA LYS A 804 -33.71 -6.44 -19.85
C LYS A 804 -33.56 -5.61 -18.59
N ARG A 805 -34.19 -6.01 -17.48
CA ARG A 805 -34.10 -5.28 -16.20
C ARG A 805 -32.66 -5.16 -15.69
N LYS A 806 -31.87 -6.25 -15.71
CA LYS A 806 -30.47 -6.23 -15.26
C LYS A 806 -29.57 -5.42 -16.19
N LEU A 807 -29.80 -5.51 -17.51
CA LEU A 807 -29.08 -4.68 -18.48
C LEU A 807 -29.45 -3.20 -18.36
N GLN A 808 -30.73 -2.91 -18.09
CA GLN A 808 -31.21 -1.52 -17.90
C GLN A 808 -30.50 -0.86 -16.69
N THR A 809 -30.34 -1.56 -15.57
CA THR A 809 -29.61 -0.98 -14.42
C THR A 809 -28.14 -0.71 -14.74
N LEU A 810 -27.48 -1.56 -15.55
CA LEU A 810 -26.11 -1.28 -16.02
C LEU A 810 -26.07 -0.07 -16.96
N PHE A 811 -27.07 0.08 -17.81
CA PHE A 811 -27.17 1.23 -18.70
C PHE A 811 -27.46 2.54 -17.93
N ASP A 812 -28.35 2.49 -16.95
CA ASP A 812 -28.73 3.65 -16.12
C ASP A 812 -27.54 4.20 -15.31
N VAL A 813 -26.61 3.32 -14.87
CA VAL A 813 -25.37 3.76 -14.19
C VAL A 813 -24.32 4.30 -15.18
N GLY A 814 -24.67 4.49 -16.46
CA GLY A 814 -23.76 5.02 -17.48
C GLY A 814 -22.75 4.00 -18.03
N LEU A 815 -23.02 2.69 -17.90
CA LEU A 815 -22.15 1.61 -18.40
C LEU A 815 -22.67 0.99 -19.71
N GLY A 816 -23.40 1.75 -20.52
CA GLY A 816 -23.95 1.27 -21.80
C GLY A 816 -22.87 0.81 -22.79
N TYR A 817 -21.68 1.37 -22.71
CA TYR A 817 -20.57 1.13 -23.61
C TYR A 817 -19.69 -0.09 -23.28
N ILE A 818 -19.71 -0.59 -22.05
CA ILE A 818 -18.90 -1.76 -21.67
C ILE A 818 -19.47 -3.03 -22.29
N LYS A 819 -18.59 -4.02 -22.62
CA LYS A 819 -19.03 -5.32 -23.07
C LYS A 819 -19.58 -6.15 -21.89
N ILE A 820 -20.65 -6.89 -22.12
CA ILE A 820 -21.30 -7.74 -21.13
C ILE A 820 -20.32 -8.75 -20.51
N GLY A 821 -19.41 -9.31 -21.33
CA GLY A 821 -18.37 -10.27 -20.93
C GLY A 821 -16.98 -9.67 -20.73
N GLN A 822 -16.84 -8.34 -20.61
CA GLN A 822 -15.56 -7.67 -20.41
C GLN A 822 -14.86 -8.17 -19.15
N SER A 823 -13.59 -8.54 -19.25
CA SER A 823 -12.82 -9.02 -18.10
C SER A 823 -12.76 -7.97 -16.98
N SER A 824 -12.93 -8.41 -15.73
CA SER A 824 -12.78 -7.51 -14.55
C SER A 824 -11.42 -6.83 -14.46
N THR A 825 -10.38 -7.45 -15.01
CA THR A 825 -9.01 -6.92 -15.01
C THR A 825 -8.82 -5.72 -15.96
N THR A 826 -9.75 -5.54 -16.92
CA THR A 826 -9.73 -4.42 -17.88
C THR A 826 -10.67 -3.28 -17.52
N LEU A 827 -11.49 -3.46 -16.47
CA LEU A 827 -12.36 -2.40 -15.97
C LEU A 827 -11.55 -1.40 -15.12
N SER A 828 -11.87 -0.12 -15.26
CA SER A 828 -11.39 0.91 -14.33
C SER A 828 -12.03 0.73 -12.94
N GLY A 829 -11.42 1.33 -11.89
CA GLY A 829 -11.99 1.30 -10.54
C GLY A 829 -13.41 1.86 -10.48
N GLY A 830 -13.67 2.98 -11.16
CA GLY A 830 -15.00 3.58 -11.25
C GLY A 830 -16.02 2.74 -12.01
N GLU A 831 -15.62 2.04 -13.10
CA GLU A 831 -16.49 1.10 -13.81
C GLU A 831 -16.85 -0.10 -12.91
N ALA A 832 -15.86 -0.69 -12.20
CA ALA A 832 -16.09 -1.79 -11.27
C ALA A 832 -17.09 -1.37 -10.16
N GLN A 833 -16.93 -0.18 -9.60
CA GLN A 833 -17.81 0.39 -8.59
C GLN A 833 -19.25 0.56 -9.12
N ARG A 834 -19.41 1.09 -10.34
CA ARG A 834 -20.72 1.24 -10.98
C ARG A 834 -21.40 -0.11 -11.28
N VAL A 835 -20.64 -1.14 -11.64
CA VAL A 835 -21.19 -2.52 -11.78
C VAL A 835 -21.72 -3.04 -10.45
N LYS A 836 -21.00 -2.80 -9.33
CA LYS A 836 -21.47 -3.14 -7.98
C LYS A 836 -22.77 -2.40 -7.65
N LEU A 837 -22.81 -1.10 -7.88
CA LEU A 837 -23.99 -0.27 -7.65
C LEU A 837 -25.20 -0.76 -8.48
N ALA A 838 -25.02 -1.02 -9.77
CA ALA A 838 -26.07 -1.55 -10.65
C ALA A 838 -26.66 -2.87 -10.14
N THR A 839 -25.79 -3.74 -9.58
CA THR A 839 -26.23 -5.02 -9.02
C THR A 839 -27.17 -4.84 -7.83
N GLU A 840 -26.86 -3.88 -6.96
CA GLU A 840 -27.71 -3.60 -5.79
C GLU A 840 -28.99 -2.86 -6.15
N LEU A 841 -28.95 -1.95 -7.12
CA LEU A 841 -30.14 -1.28 -7.65
C LEU A 841 -31.13 -2.27 -8.33
N ALA A 842 -30.62 -3.36 -8.92
CA ALA A 842 -31.47 -4.40 -9.51
C ALA A 842 -32.23 -5.24 -8.48
N ARG A 843 -31.84 -5.20 -7.21
CA ARG A 843 -32.47 -5.91 -6.08
C ARG A 843 -33.62 -5.09 -5.49
N ARG A 844 -34.62 -5.78 -4.91
CA ARG A 844 -35.66 -5.11 -4.10
C ARG A 844 -35.06 -4.74 -2.74
N GLY A 845 -35.04 -3.45 -2.40
CA GLY A 845 -34.62 -2.96 -1.11
C GLY A 845 -35.67 -3.19 -0.03
N THR A 846 -35.24 -3.30 1.23
CA THR A 846 -36.10 -3.40 2.43
C THR A 846 -36.40 -2.04 3.05
N GLY A 847 -35.69 -0.98 2.63
CA GLY A 847 -35.75 0.34 3.24
C GLY A 847 -34.96 0.48 4.54
N LYS A 848 -34.21 -0.56 4.94
CA LYS A 848 -33.36 -0.59 6.16
C LYS A 848 -31.89 -0.92 5.86
N THR A 849 -31.48 -0.77 4.60
CA THR A 849 -30.12 -1.06 4.17
C THR A 849 -29.26 0.19 4.26
N VAL A 850 -28.03 0.06 4.76
CA VAL A 850 -27.00 1.09 4.69
C VAL A 850 -26.08 0.79 3.52
N TYR A 851 -25.94 1.74 2.61
CA TYR A 851 -24.96 1.75 1.53
C TYR A 851 -23.79 2.62 1.92
N ILE A 852 -22.58 2.11 1.86
CA ILE A 852 -21.34 2.85 2.12
C ILE A 852 -20.53 2.88 0.83
N LEU A 853 -20.27 4.09 0.31
CA LEU A 853 -19.54 4.33 -0.91
C LEU A 853 -18.27 5.13 -0.60
N ASP A 854 -17.16 4.71 -1.21
CA ASP A 854 -15.87 5.38 -1.06
C ASP A 854 -15.50 6.05 -2.40
N GLU A 855 -15.49 7.38 -2.42
CA GLU A 855 -15.17 8.24 -3.54
C GLU A 855 -15.84 7.79 -4.87
N PRO A 856 -17.18 7.70 -4.93
CA PRO A 856 -17.87 7.14 -6.09
C PRO A 856 -17.81 8.01 -7.36
N THR A 857 -17.36 9.25 -7.25
CA THR A 857 -17.21 10.17 -8.42
C THR A 857 -15.86 10.10 -9.09
N THR A 858 -14.96 9.27 -8.61
CA THR A 858 -13.63 9.08 -9.18
C THR A 858 -13.70 8.75 -10.68
N GLY A 859 -13.02 9.54 -11.52
CA GLY A 859 -12.98 9.36 -12.97
C GLY A 859 -14.30 9.64 -13.71
N LEU A 860 -15.23 10.37 -13.08
CA LEU A 860 -16.50 10.71 -13.67
C LEU A 860 -16.54 12.16 -14.17
N HIS A 861 -17.01 12.33 -15.39
CA HIS A 861 -17.40 13.64 -15.91
C HIS A 861 -18.66 14.14 -15.14
N SER A 862 -18.84 15.46 -15.04
CA SER A 862 -19.98 16.08 -14.32
C SER A 862 -21.36 15.54 -14.75
N GLU A 863 -21.55 15.20 -16.03
CA GLU A 863 -22.77 14.56 -16.52
C GLU A 863 -22.98 13.14 -15.96
N ASP A 864 -21.89 12.38 -15.79
CA ASP A 864 -21.97 11.05 -15.17
C ASP A 864 -22.20 11.15 -13.66
N VAL A 865 -21.64 12.19 -13.00
CA VAL A 865 -21.89 12.53 -11.58
C VAL A 865 -23.39 12.85 -11.39
N ARG A 866 -24.01 13.63 -12.26
CA ARG A 866 -25.45 13.93 -12.22
C ARG A 866 -26.28 12.65 -12.24
N LYS A 867 -25.98 11.71 -13.15
CA LYS A 867 -26.68 10.42 -13.23
C LYS A 867 -26.47 9.58 -11.97
N LEU A 868 -25.27 9.57 -11.42
CA LEU A 868 -24.96 8.87 -10.16
C LEU A 868 -25.80 9.44 -9.00
N LEU A 869 -25.88 10.75 -8.87
CA LEU A 869 -26.66 11.41 -7.82
C LEU A 869 -28.15 11.09 -7.91
N GLU A 870 -28.73 11.04 -9.12
CA GLU A 870 -30.12 10.61 -9.32
C GLU A 870 -30.37 9.18 -8.79
N MET A 871 -29.39 8.28 -8.97
CA MET A 871 -29.50 6.90 -8.49
C MET A 871 -29.34 6.80 -6.96
N LEU A 872 -28.40 7.54 -6.37
CA LEU A 872 -28.23 7.60 -4.92
C LEU A 872 -29.48 8.20 -4.26
N SER A 873 -30.09 9.21 -4.89
CA SER A 873 -31.37 9.79 -4.47
C SER A 873 -32.49 8.74 -4.42
N ARG A 874 -32.65 7.94 -5.48
CA ARG A 874 -33.64 6.83 -5.53
C ARG A 874 -33.42 5.80 -4.41
N LEU A 875 -32.15 5.50 -4.03
CA LEU A 875 -31.89 4.61 -2.91
C LEU A 875 -32.42 5.20 -1.59
N CYS A 876 -32.19 6.49 -1.34
CA CYS A 876 -32.68 7.19 -0.15
C CYS A 876 -34.21 7.30 -0.15
N GLU A 877 -34.86 7.58 -1.28
CA GLU A 877 -36.31 7.63 -1.45
C GLU A 877 -36.99 6.30 -1.10
N ASN A 878 -36.30 5.18 -1.30
CA ASN A 878 -36.73 3.85 -0.88
C ASN A 878 -36.51 3.58 0.62
N GLY A 879 -36.19 4.59 1.44
CA GLY A 879 -35.98 4.51 2.88
C GLY A 879 -34.60 4.08 3.33
N ASN A 880 -33.67 3.79 2.41
CA ASN A 880 -32.31 3.36 2.75
C ASN A 880 -31.44 4.54 3.20
N THR A 881 -30.37 4.24 3.90
CA THR A 881 -29.32 5.21 4.25
C THR A 881 -28.15 5.09 3.29
N VAL A 882 -27.68 6.21 2.78
CA VAL A 882 -26.49 6.27 1.90
C VAL A 882 -25.43 7.12 2.59
N ILE A 883 -24.27 6.52 2.87
CA ILE A 883 -23.10 7.19 3.47
C ILE A 883 -22.00 7.20 2.41
N VAL A 884 -21.50 8.38 2.07
CA VAL A 884 -20.50 8.56 1.01
C VAL A 884 -19.30 9.31 1.57
N ILE A 885 -18.09 8.79 1.34
CA ILE A 885 -16.85 9.56 1.52
C ILE A 885 -16.62 10.32 0.22
N GLU A 886 -16.57 11.66 0.25
CA GLU A 886 -16.45 12.45 -0.96
C GLU A 886 -15.68 13.77 -0.78
N HIS A 887 -15.10 14.20 -1.91
CA HIS A 887 -14.41 15.48 -2.06
C HIS A 887 -15.05 16.37 -3.14
N ASN A 888 -15.86 15.79 -4.02
CA ASN A 888 -16.55 16.51 -5.09
C ASN A 888 -17.65 17.42 -4.52
N LEU A 889 -17.51 18.72 -4.72
CA LEU A 889 -18.44 19.72 -4.18
C LEU A 889 -19.86 19.58 -4.76
N ASP A 890 -20.02 19.10 -5.99
CA ASP A 890 -21.33 18.86 -6.59
C ASP A 890 -22.10 17.77 -5.85
N VAL A 891 -21.40 16.75 -5.36
CA VAL A 891 -22.00 15.70 -4.51
C VAL A 891 -22.28 16.25 -3.11
N ILE A 892 -21.32 16.95 -2.52
CA ILE A 892 -21.42 17.47 -1.15
C ILE A 892 -22.60 18.45 -1.04
N LYS A 893 -22.81 19.36 -2.01
CA LYS A 893 -23.94 20.32 -2.00
C LYS A 893 -25.30 19.65 -2.11
N THR A 894 -25.37 18.42 -2.64
CA THR A 894 -26.62 17.67 -2.78
C THR A 894 -26.95 16.79 -1.58
N ALA A 895 -26.03 16.62 -0.62
CA ALA A 895 -26.22 15.79 0.57
C ALA A 895 -27.28 16.36 1.52
N ASP A 896 -27.96 15.47 2.25
CA ASP A 896 -28.92 15.88 3.30
C ASP A 896 -28.18 16.20 4.62
N HIS A 897 -27.02 15.61 4.84
CA HIS A 897 -26.21 15.79 6.04
C HIS A 897 -24.72 15.61 5.73
N ILE A 898 -23.90 16.45 6.33
CA ILE A 898 -22.42 16.40 6.17
C ILE A 898 -21.78 16.16 7.53
N ILE A 899 -20.72 15.35 7.55
CA ILE A 899 -19.82 15.17 8.68
C ILE A 899 -18.42 15.52 8.17
N ASP A 900 -17.89 16.66 8.60
CA ASP A 900 -16.60 17.17 8.16
C ASP A 900 -15.51 16.89 9.19
N LEU A 901 -14.47 16.13 8.77
CA LEU A 901 -13.33 15.75 9.61
C LEU A 901 -12.12 16.61 9.29
N GLY A 902 -11.37 16.97 10.34
CA GLY A 902 -10.17 17.78 10.19
C GLY A 902 -9.56 18.13 11.56
N PRO A 903 -9.00 19.37 11.68
CA PRO A 903 -8.87 20.39 10.63
C PRO A 903 -7.81 20.05 9.57
N GLU A 904 -6.79 19.26 9.93
CA GLU A 904 -5.67 18.92 9.05
C GLU A 904 -5.60 17.41 8.77
N GLY A 905 -4.59 16.98 8.00
CA GLY A 905 -4.27 15.56 7.80
C GLY A 905 -3.37 14.98 8.90
N GLY A 906 -3.28 13.65 8.97
CA GLY A 906 -2.37 12.95 9.89
C GLY A 906 -2.65 13.24 11.37
N ALA A 907 -1.61 13.56 12.13
CA ALA A 907 -1.71 13.87 13.57
C ALA A 907 -2.53 15.14 13.87
N GLY A 908 -2.59 16.08 12.94
CA GLY A 908 -3.40 17.30 13.03
C GLY A 908 -4.90 17.07 12.79
N GLY A 909 -5.28 15.91 12.28
CA GLY A 909 -6.67 15.53 11.98
C GLY A 909 -7.35 14.73 13.08
N GLY A 910 -8.38 13.97 12.69
CA GLY A 910 -9.04 13.00 13.55
C GLY A 910 -10.11 13.55 14.47
N THR A 911 -10.58 14.78 14.25
CA THR A 911 -11.68 15.41 14.99
C THR A 911 -12.82 15.79 14.05
N ILE A 912 -14.01 16.00 14.59
CA ILE A 912 -15.15 16.56 13.84
C ILE A 912 -15.01 18.08 13.88
N VAL A 913 -14.96 18.71 12.71
CA VAL A 913 -14.87 20.18 12.54
C VAL A 913 -16.26 20.78 12.42
N ALA A 914 -17.13 20.15 11.64
CA ALA A 914 -18.51 20.59 11.43
C ALA A 914 -19.42 19.38 11.18
N GLU A 915 -20.69 19.48 11.60
CA GLU A 915 -21.73 18.49 11.38
C GLU A 915 -23.06 19.22 11.14
N GLY A 916 -23.82 18.82 10.15
CA GLY A 916 -25.13 19.43 9.85
C GLY A 916 -25.49 19.37 8.37
N THR A 917 -26.46 20.22 7.96
CA THR A 917 -26.80 20.39 6.54
C THR A 917 -25.67 21.11 5.80
N PRO A 918 -25.58 21.01 4.46
CA PRO A 918 -24.60 21.76 3.66
C PRO A 918 -24.56 23.26 3.99
N GLU A 919 -25.73 23.87 4.23
CA GLU A 919 -25.84 25.29 4.57
C GLU A 919 -25.20 25.58 5.95
N GLN A 920 -25.46 24.72 6.95
CA GLN A 920 -24.87 24.86 8.29
C GLN A 920 -23.35 24.68 8.26
N VAL A 921 -22.85 23.74 7.48
CA VAL A 921 -21.40 23.52 7.33
C VAL A 921 -20.75 24.68 6.57
N ALA A 922 -21.41 25.26 5.56
CA ALA A 922 -20.94 26.45 4.83
C ALA A 922 -20.77 27.70 5.72
N ASP A 923 -21.54 27.78 6.80
CA ASP A 923 -21.44 28.88 7.78
C ASP A 923 -20.38 28.64 8.85
N CYS A 924 -19.75 27.46 8.88
CA CYS A 924 -18.69 27.14 9.85
C CYS A 924 -17.32 27.64 9.36
N PRO A 925 -16.70 28.66 9.97
CA PRO A 925 -15.45 29.25 9.48
C PRO A 925 -14.25 28.30 9.57
N SER A 926 -14.29 27.32 10.50
CA SER A 926 -13.21 26.36 10.71
C SER A 926 -13.24 25.20 9.70
N SER A 927 -14.34 25.02 8.95
CA SER A 927 -14.47 23.99 7.93
C SER A 927 -13.91 24.47 6.59
N TYR A 928 -12.86 23.86 6.12
CA TYR A 928 -12.37 24.09 4.74
C TYR A 928 -13.40 23.69 3.70
N THR A 929 -14.04 22.55 3.89
CA THR A 929 -15.15 22.11 3.02
C THR A 929 -16.25 23.16 2.97
N GLY A 930 -16.63 23.73 4.14
CA GLY A 930 -17.64 24.78 4.26
C GLY A 930 -17.27 26.05 3.51
N GLN A 931 -16.02 26.48 3.55
CA GLN A 931 -15.55 27.68 2.85
C GLN A 931 -15.69 27.56 1.31
N PHE A 932 -15.38 26.39 0.74
CA PHE A 932 -15.57 26.14 -0.69
C PHE A 932 -17.04 25.95 -1.05
N LEU A 933 -17.80 25.25 -0.20
CA LEU A 933 -19.21 24.99 -0.40
C LEU A 933 -20.05 26.27 -0.41
N LYS A 934 -19.68 27.26 0.40
CA LYS A 934 -20.37 28.57 0.45
C LYS A 934 -20.43 29.25 -0.91
N LYS A 935 -19.36 29.10 -1.72
CA LYS A 935 -19.31 29.68 -3.09
C LYS A 935 -20.30 29.02 -4.06
N MET A 936 -20.70 27.77 -3.80
CA MET A 936 -21.58 27.01 -4.66
C MET A 936 -23.06 27.04 -4.22
N LEU A 937 -23.32 27.41 -2.97
CA LEU A 937 -24.69 27.57 -2.43
C LEU A 937 -25.25 28.97 -2.59
N LEU A 938 -24.38 29.96 -2.83
CA LEU A 938 -24.77 31.36 -3.17
C LEU A 938 -25.17 31.48 -4.64
#